data_83c203c95376ee0c9388879d198c20c6
#
_entry.id   83c203c95376ee0c9388879d198c20c6
#
_cell.length_a   1.000
_cell.length_b   1.000
_cell.length_c   1.000
_cell.angle_alpha   90.00
_cell.angle_beta   90.00
_cell.angle_gamma   90.00
#
_symmetry.space_group_name_H-M   'P 1'
#
loop_
_entity.id
_entity.type
_entity.pdbx_description
1 polymer ?
#
loop_
_entity_poly.entity_id
_entity_poly.type
_entity_poly.pdbx_seq_one_letter_code
_entity_poly.pdbx_strand_id
1 'polypeptide(L)'
;MMNVDQLLFKNLMVNFGTIHLVKNRAIGAAFALVALSLVVSDLHADVRFKPKGHEFELTGKLVGDQLATSLSLGPNGGFAVWQDNSTDPFGYGIAAQRIDTVGNPVGSPIRVNSQLKGDQERPSVGIIPEGGAYFVWEGGASGFHRVQYRVANSLGVFISEDNFVTTPDSGEQTEPSLVVLNDGSAVLSWTDYLADGSHKGVSARVIGKDGNPLTESFRLNQFNVGNQHKSKVLALPEGGFAAVWVSDQQLNQKSLDVVGRIFSAAGKPLTDEVVLSPEGINANPVIGVAGDSLVVAWEQLNLKKKQDRWDIAIRSFDFNLKPLSDSSLANVQLKGDQYAPQIKGGSSGAMLVWSSLGQDKSREAVIGRFIDPTGRLSESEIIVNTYQDHSQINPALTISDGEYIVAWSTPRLGDSGFDIVGQRYVAQEAKPLLPAIVDLFVNPVSETEMFVSWPKVSGMDIKHYELYFNDQVNPKTFVNNYVLWPGLRPGSEYAYRVAYVTEDGRRSKISSFGVNKTWGRDYNGDGLPDDWQNRYFGNQVSNWSGALEDSDGDGATNQQEFAAGTDPSDPEDLLILDLSKMEEGQRLQWNAQPGAVYQLQQSSEISGEWLNIGEPVLASEREAGISLKSVEDMSFYRIKKIR
;
A
#
# COMPACT_ATOMS: atom_id res chain seq x y z
N MET A 1 22.53 38.91 56.12
CA MET A 1 22.85 37.51 55.85
C MET A 1 22.11 37.16 54.60
N MET A 2 22.76 37.21 53.48
CA MET A 2 22.19 36.78 52.21
C MET A 2 22.02 35.27 52.27
N ASN A 3 20.84 34.82 51.86
CA ASN A 3 20.49 33.41 51.92
C ASN A 3 21.38 32.62 50.95
N VAL A 4 21.94 31.50 51.39
CA VAL A 4 22.88 30.68 50.64
C VAL A 4 22.28 30.18 49.31
N ASP A 5 20.96 30.14 49.27
CA ASP A 5 20.17 29.67 48.11
C ASP A 5 20.24 30.62 46.89
N GLN A 6 20.45 31.93 47.09
CA GLN A 6 20.55 32.89 45.96
C GLN A 6 21.94 32.93 45.31
N LEU A 7 23.00 32.44 45.97
CA LEU A 7 24.34 32.41 45.38
C LEU A 7 24.58 31.17 44.47
N LEU A 8 23.80 30.12 44.64
CA LEU A 8 23.88 28.90 43.82
C LEU A 8 23.28 29.08 42.41
N PHE A 9 22.40 30.07 42.26
CA PHE A 9 21.70 30.33 40.98
C PHE A 9 22.55 30.99 39.90
N LYS A 10 23.62 31.68 40.24
CA LYS A 10 24.39 32.50 39.27
C LYS A 10 25.54 31.81 38.56
N ASN A 11 25.96 30.61 38.97
CA ASN A 11 27.16 29.97 38.43
C ASN A 11 26.91 28.65 37.66
N LEU A 12 25.64 28.30 37.38
CA LEU A 12 25.34 27.02 36.75
C LEU A 12 24.93 27.10 35.27
N MET A 13 25.21 28.23 34.62
CA MET A 13 24.83 28.46 33.23
C MET A 13 26.04 28.40 32.30
N VAL A 14 26.58 27.23 32.04
CA VAL A 14 27.45 26.97 30.88
C VAL A 14 27.33 25.52 30.45
N ASN A 15 26.59 25.26 29.45
CA ASN A 15 26.82 24.45 28.25
C ASN A 15 25.52 23.87 27.69
N PHE A 16 25.31 24.23 26.47
CA PHE A 16 24.32 23.71 25.49
C PHE A 16 23.41 22.58 25.97
N GLY A 17 22.16 22.90 26.22
CA GLY A 17 21.09 21.92 26.41
C GLY A 17 20.77 21.61 27.87
N THR A 18 20.47 22.62 28.62
CA THR A 18 19.46 22.73 29.66
C THR A 18 19.64 22.11 31.03
N ILE A 19 19.65 22.92 32.02
CA ILE A 19 19.68 22.57 33.46
C ILE A 19 18.52 23.27 34.13
N HIS A 20 17.77 22.58 34.98
CA HIS A 20 16.77 23.23 35.81
C HIS A 20 16.65 22.63 37.21
N LEU A 21 16.26 23.47 38.12
CA LEU A 21 16.34 23.33 39.56
C LEU A 21 15.09 22.77 40.19
N VAL A 22 15.25 22.04 41.27
CA VAL A 22 14.17 21.48 42.08
C VAL A 22 13.55 22.55 42.96
N LYS A 23 12.26 22.86 42.78
CA LYS A 23 11.47 23.62 43.75
C LYS A 23 10.60 22.66 44.56
N ASN A 24 10.72 22.70 45.87
CA ASN A 24 9.87 21.95 46.78
C ASN A 24 8.56 22.72 46.98
N ARG A 25 7.44 22.24 46.47
CA ARG A 25 6.09 22.71 46.83
C ARG A 25 5.26 21.55 47.38
N ALA A 26 4.88 21.67 48.62
CA ALA A 26 3.90 20.81 49.24
C ALA A 26 2.51 21.42 49.04
N ILE A 27 1.76 20.96 48.03
CA ILE A 27 0.32 21.25 47.92
C ILE A 27 -0.36 19.97 47.46
N GLY A 28 -1.30 19.47 48.28
CA GLY A 28 -2.09 18.28 47.94
C GLY A 28 -3.17 18.60 46.92
N ALA A 29 -3.19 17.83 45.86
CA ALA A 29 -4.37 17.72 44.99
C ALA A 29 -4.55 16.25 44.57
N ALA A 30 -5.77 15.76 44.77
CA ALA A 30 -6.17 14.42 44.39
C ALA A 30 -6.32 14.36 42.85
N PHE A 31 -5.59 13.50 42.19
CA PHE A 31 -5.77 13.22 40.76
C PHE A 31 -6.44 11.87 40.52
N ALA A 32 -7.47 11.90 39.68
CA ALA A 32 -8.14 10.71 39.18
C ALA A 32 -7.23 10.00 38.15
N LEU A 33 -6.94 8.72 38.38
CA LEU A 33 -6.34 7.83 37.38
C LEU A 33 -7.33 7.65 36.22
N VAL A 34 -7.06 8.23 35.09
CA VAL A 34 -7.69 7.84 33.83
C VAL A 34 -6.89 6.67 33.26
N ALA A 35 -7.41 5.47 33.45
CA ALA A 35 -6.91 4.30 32.74
C ALA A 35 -7.23 4.47 31.26
N LEU A 36 -6.21 4.72 30.44
CA LEU A 36 -6.32 4.69 28.98
C LEU A 36 -6.59 3.24 28.57
N SER A 37 -7.86 2.89 28.36
CA SER A 37 -8.23 1.64 27.71
C SER A 37 -7.75 1.72 26.26
N LEU A 38 -6.68 1.02 25.94
CA LEU A 38 -6.32 0.71 24.56
C LEU A 38 -7.51 0.03 23.90
N VAL A 39 -8.20 0.74 23.01
CA VAL A 39 -9.12 0.15 22.07
C VAL A 39 -8.24 -0.70 21.14
N VAL A 40 -8.28 -2.00 21.34
CA VAL A 40 -7.71 -2.98 20.41
C VAL A 40 -8.57 -2.91 19.16
N SER A 41 -8.17 -2.06 18.21
CA SER A 41 -8.74 -2.10 16.87
C SER A 41 -8.28 -3.39 16.18
N ASP A 42 -9.19 -4.03 15.48
CA ASP A 42 -9.06 -5.31 14.81
C ASP A 42 -7.70 -5.51 14.14
N LEU A 43 -6.96 -6.47 14.68
CA LEU A 43 -5.66 -6.90 14.22
C LEU A 43 -5.84 -7.80 13.00
N HIS A 44 -5.55 -7.29 11.81
CA HIS A 44 -5.53 -8.11 10.60
C HIS A 44 -4.21 -8.91 10.52
N ALA A 45 -4.33 -10.14 10.11
CA ALA A 45 -3.25 -11.12 10.13
C ALA A 45 -2.40 -11.10 8.84
N ASP A 46 -1.09 -11.36 8.95
CA ASP A 46 -0.17 -11.63 7.83
C ASP A 46 -0.57 -12.98 7.17
N VAL A 47 -1.17 -12.94 5.99
CA VAL A 47 -1.79 -14.11 5.37
C VAL A 47 -0.74 -14.92 4.60
N ARG A 48 -0.49 -16.14 5.05
CA ARG A 48 0.24 -17.17 4.28
C ARG A 48 -0.77 -18.16 3.71
N PHE A 49 -0.59 -18.56 2.46
CA PHE A 49 -1.48 -19.50 1.82
C PHE A 49 -0.83 -20.89 1.68
N LYS A 50 -1.61 -21.92 1.94
CA LYS A 50 -1.22 -23.32 1.71
C LYS A 50 -2.11 -23.94 0.64
N PRO A 51 -1.56 -24.88 -0.16
CA PRO A 51 -2.39 -25.70 -1.02
C PRO A 51 -3.39 -26.51 -0.18
N LYS A 52 -4.66 -26.51 -0.59
CA LYS A 52 -5.73 -27.30 0.00
C LYS A 52 -6.07 -28.46 -0.94
N GLY A 53 -5.69 -29.67 -0.53
CA GLY A 53 -5.85 -30.85 -1.34
C GLY A 53 -4.83 -30.95 -2.48
N HIS A 54 -5.17 -31.76 -3.48
CA HIS A 54 -4.36 -31.98 -4.68
C HIS A 54 -4.90 -31.17 -5.86
N GLU A 55 -4.12 -31.09 -6.93
CA GLU A 55 -4.61 -30.61 -8.22
C GLU A 55 -5.86 -31.38 -8.64
N PHE A 56 -6.81 -30.69 -9.23
CA PHE A 56 -8.06 -31.25 -9.72
C PHE A 56 -8.30 -30.90 -11.18
N GLU A 57 -8.94 -31.79 -11.89
CA GLU A 57 -9.36 -31.56 -13.27
C GLU A 57 -10.59 -30.65 -13.30
N LEU A 58 -10.51 -29.53 -14.01
CA LEU A 58 -11.61 -28.57 -14.11
C LEU A 58 -12.48 -28.86 -15.34
N THR A 59 -11.85 -29.25 -16.43
CA THR A 59 -12.55 -29.61 -17.69
C THR A 59 -12.68 -31.13 -17.89
N GLY A 60 -11.90 -31.94 -17.16
CA GLY A 60 -11.71 -33.33 -17.51
C GLY A 60 -10.91 -33.47 -18.81
N LYS A 61 -10.99 -34.62 -19.42
CA LYS A 61 -10.35 -34.93 -20.72
C LYS A 61 -11.29 -34.57 -21.85
N LEU A 62 -11.20 -33.35 -22.35
CA LEU A 62 -11.92 -32.91 -23.54
C LEU A 62 -11.04 -33.06 -24.77
N VAL A 63 -11.68 -33.22 -25.94
CA VAL A 63 -10.97 -33.22 -27.22
C VAL A 63 -10.49 -31.81 -27.53
N GLY A 64 -9.30 -31.67 -28.12
CA GLY A 64 -8.75 -30.39 -28.55
C GLY A 64 -8.08 -29.60 -27.44
N ASP A 65 -7.73 -28.35 -27.71
CA ASP A 65 -7.04 -27.47 -26.79
C ASP A 65 -8.03 -26.59 -26.03
N GLN A 66 -7.93 -26.56 -24.70
CA GLN A 66 -8.62 -25.64 -23.82
C GLN A 66 -7.62 -24.61 -23.30
N LEU A 67 -7.78 -23.37 -23.73
CA LEU A 67 -6.80 -22.29 -23.51
C LEU A 67 -7.48 -21.00 -23.03
N ALA A 68 -6.68 -20.04 -22.62
CA ALA A 68 -7.11 -18.69 -22.22
C ALA A 68 -8.25 -18.70 -21.18
N THR A 69 -8.07 -19.48 -20.12
CA THR A 69 -9.07 -19.65 -19.06
C THR A 69 -9.33 -18.36 -18.29
N SER A 70 -10.60 -18.12 -17.95
CA SER A 70 -11.01 -17.12 -16.96
C SER A 70 -11.92 -17.77 -15.94
N LEU A 71 -11.78 -17.36 -14.67
CA LEU A 71 -12.52 -17.90 -13.53
C LEU A 71 -13.23 -16.78 -12.77
N SER A 72 -14.46 -17.05 -12.35
CA SER A 72 -15.15 -16.18 -11.39
C SER A 72 -16.04 -17.00 -10.48
N LEU A 73 -15.93 -16.77 -9.18
CA LEU A 73 -16.73 -17.40 -8.13
C LEU A 73 -17.52 -16.36 -7.36
N GLY A 74 -18.70 -16.74 -6.97
CA GLY A 74 -19.58 -16.04 -6.04
C GLY A 74 -20.05 -16.97 -4.93
N PRO A 75 -20.92 -16.50 -4.01
CA PRO A 75 -21.37 -17.26 -2.85
C PRO A 75 -22.10 -18.57 -3.21
N ASN A 76 -22.63 -18.69 -4.41
CA ASN A 76 -23.39 -19.84 -4.88
C ASN A 76 -22.66 -20.67 -5.96
N GLY A 77 -21.33 -20.55 -6.05
CA GLY A 77 -20.52 -21.12 -7.11
C GLY A 77 -20.27 -20.12 -8.25
N GLY A 78 -19.86 -20.61 -9.41
CA GLY A 78 -19.46 -19.73 -10.50
C GLY A 78 -19.25 -20.45 -11.81
N PHE A 79 -18.36 -19.88 -12.62
CA PHE A 79 -17.98 -20.40 -13.92
C PHE A 79 -16.47 -20.34 -14.16
N ALA A 80 -15.98 -21.39 -14.84
CA ALA A 80 -14.76 -21.37 -15.60
C ALA A 80 -15.11 -21.25 -17.09
N VAL A 81 -14.45 -20.38 -17.82
CA VAL A 81 -14.62 -20.22 -19.25
C VAL A 81 -13.28 -20.30 -19.96
N TRP A 82 -13.31 -20.82 -21.19
CA TRP A 82 -12.10 -20.97 -22.00
C TRP A 82 -12.44 -20.91 -23.49
N GLN A 83 -11.43 -20.71 -24.31
CA GLN A 83 -11.52 -20.95 -25.75
C GLN A 83 -11.07 -22.38 -26.05
N ASP A 84 -11.78 -23.06 -26.94
CA ASP A 84 -11.39 -24.38 -27.42
C ASP A 84 -11.64 -24.56 -28.92
N ASN A 85 -10.91 -25.49 -29.53
CA ASN A 85 -11.00 -25.79 -30.96
C ASN A 85 -11.89 -27.01 -31.28
N SER A 86 -12.74 -27.45 -30.37
CA SER A 86 -13.57 -28.62 -30.52
C SER A 86 -15.07 -28.37 -30.39
N THR A 87 -15.50 -27.35 -29.66
CA THR A 87 -16.92 -27.00 -29.47
C THR A 87 -17.51 -26.24 -30.64
N ASP A 88 -16.66 -25.63 -31.47
CA ASP A 88 -17.06 -24.91 -32.69
C ASP A 88 -16.47 -25.58 -33.95
N PRO A 89 -17.30 -26.02 -34.92
CA PRO A 89 -16.80 -26.69 -36.13
C PRO A 89 -16.08 -25.75 -37.12
N PHE A 90 -16.06 -24.43 -36.86
CA PHE A 90 -15.52 -23.42 -37.77
C PHE A 90 -14.31 -22.67 -37.22
N GLY A 91 -13.76 -23.09 -36.06
CA GLY A 91 -12.60 -22.48 -35.45
C GLY A 91 -12.62 -22.61 -33.94
N TYR A 92 -12.08 -21.59 -33.25
CA TYR A 92 -12.19 -21.52 -31.80
C TYR A 92 -13.61 -21.10 -31.38
N GLY A 93 -14.15 -21.78 -30.38
CA GLY A 93 -15.40 -21.42 -29.71
C GLY A 93 -15.15 -21.09 -28.22
N ILE A 94 -16.15 -20.53 -27.56
CA ILE A 94 -16.13 -20.28 -26.14
C ILE A 94 -16.98 -21.32 -25.42
N ALA A 95 -16.35 -22.09 -24.53
CA ALA A 95 -17.00 -23.02 -23.65
C ALA A 95 -16.94 -22.55 -22.18
N ALA A 96 -17.93 -22.98 -21.40
CA ALA A 96 -18.01 -22.69 -19.97
C ALA A 96 -18.38 -23.93 -19.16
N GLN A 97 -17.80 -24.08 -17.98
CA GLN A 97 -18.13 -25.08 -16.97
C GLN A 97 -18.66 -24.38 -15.73
N ARG A 98 -19.86 -24.78 -15.27
CA ARG A 98 -20.28 -24.39 -13.91
C ARG A 98 -19.36 -25.04 -12.89
N ILE A 99 -19.05 -24.30 -11.84
CA ILE A 99 -18.27 -24.77 -10.71
C ILE A 99 -19.01 -24.45 -9.40
N ASP A 100 -18.88 -25.32 -8.42
CA ASP A 100 -19.42 -25.08 -7.08
C ASP A 100 -18.60 -24.04 -6.31
N THR A 101 -18.97 -23.75 -5.07
CA THR A 101 -18.31 -22.73 -4.22
C THR A 101 -16.86 -23.01 -3.90
N VAL A 102 -16.41 -24.25 -4.08
CA VAL A 102 -15.02 -24.66 -3.90
C VAL A 102 -14.32 -24.99 -5.23
N GLY A 103 -14.98 -24.73 -6.37
CA GLY A 103 -14.41 -24.84 -7.70
C GLY A 103 -14.48 -26.23 -8.34
N ASN A 104 -15.26 -27.18 -7.79
CA ASN A 104 -15.49 -28.45 -8.49
C ASN A 104 -16.46 -28.26 -9.66
N PRO A 105 -16.23 -28.95 -10.80
CA PRO A 105 -17.13 -28.88 -11.92
C PRO A 105 -18.52 -29.46 -11.60
N VAL A 106 -19.56 -28.76 -12.07
CA VAL A 106 -20.97 -29.12 -11.88
C VAL A 106 -21.64 -29.28 -13.23
N GLY A 107 -22.10 -30.48 -13.56
CA GLY A 107 -22.68 -30.80 -14.85
C GLY A 107 -21.67 -30.91 -15.99
N SER A 108 -22.11 -30.77 -17.21
CA SER A 108 -21.26 -30.79 -18.42
C SER A 108 -20.93 -29.37 -18.88
N PRO A 109 -19.82 -29.15 -19.59
CA PRO A 109 -19.52 -27.90 -20.24
C PRO A 109 -20.63 -27.49 -21.23
N ILE A 110 -20.85 -26.19 -21.37
CA ILE A 110 -21.79 -25.56 -22.28
C ILE A 110 -21.05 -24.64 -23.24
N ARG A 111 -21.54 -24.54 -24.50
CA ARG A 111 -21.06 -23.52 -25.43
C ARG A 111 -21.68 -22.17 -25.08
N VAL A 112 -20.83 -21.12 -25.00
CA VAL A 112 -21.26 -19.76 -24.66
C VAL A 112 -21.68 -18.98 -25.90
N ASN A 113 -20.86 -18.95 -26.95
CA ASN A 113 -21.18 -18.24 -28.20
C ASN A 113 -22.27 -18.96 -29.01
N SER A 114 -23.21 -18.21 -29.55
CA SER A 114 -24.19 -18.71 -30.53
C SER A 114 -23.73 -18.48 -31.97
N GLN A 115 -22.95 -17.42 -32.22
CA GLN A 115 -22.33 -17.16 -33.51
C GLN A 115 -21.12 -18.08 -33.71
N LEU A 116 -21.05 -18.73 -34.90
CA LEU A 116 -20.01 -19.74 -35.18
C LEU A 116 -18.98 -19.29 -36.23
N LYS A 117 -19.18 -18.13 -36.85
CA LYS A 117 -18.33 -17.67 -37.95
C LYS A 117 -17.09 -16.99 -37.42
N GLY A 118 -15.92 -17.52 -37.81
CA GLY A 118 -14.62 -17.04 -37.36
C GLY A 118 -14.25 -17.55 -35.96
N ASP A 119 -13.06 -17.19 -35.47
CA ASP A 119 -12.60 -17.57 -34.15
C ASP A 119 -13.27 -16.74 -33.05
N GLN A 120 -13.62 -17.38 -31.95
CA GLN A 120 -14.04 -16.76 -30.73
C GLN A 120 -12.97 -17.01 -29.68
N GLU A 121 -12.41 -15.94 -29.09
CA GLU A 121 -11.19 -16.00 -28.30
C GLU A 121 -11.26 -15.10 -27.07
N ARG A 122 -10.29 -15.28 -26.16
CA ARG A 122 -10.05 -14.45 -24.97
C ARG A 122 -11.29 -14.18 -24.12
N PRO A 123 -11.96 -15.24 -23.66
CA PRO A 123 -13.14 -15.08 -22.82
C PRO A 123 -12.81 -14.49 -21.45
N SER A 124 -13.77 -13.77 -20.90
CA SER A 124 -13.76 -13.36 -19.49
C SER A 124 -15.15 -13.58 -18.90
N VAL A 125 -15.22 -13.91 -17.61
CA VAL A 125 -16.48 -14.16 -16.90
C VAL A 125 -16.54 -13.37 -15.59
N GLY A 126 -17.72 -12.85 -15.24
CA GLY A 126 -17.99 -12.16 -13.99
C GLY A 126 -19.30 -12.62 -13.39
N ILE A 127 -19.29 -12.97 -12.09
CA ILE A 127 -20.48 -13.45 -11.38
C ILE A 127 -21.26 -12.25 -10.82
N ILE A 128 -22.57 -12.26 -11.04
CA ILE A 128 -23.51 -11.30 -10.45
C ILE A 128 -23.72 -11.70 -8.97
N PRO A 129 -23.62 -10.79 -7.99
CA PRO A 129 -23.73 -11.13 -6.57
C PRO A 129 -25.00 -11.89 -6.18
N GLU A 130 -26.14 -11.55 -6.79
CA GLU A 130 -27.42 -12.20 -6.55
C GLU A 130 -27.60 -13.52 -7.32
N GLY A 131 -26.61 -13.88 -8.15
CA GLY A 131 -26.59 -15.05 -9.02
C GLY A 131 -26.74 -14.70 -10.50
N GLY A 132 -26.15 -15.54 -11.35
CA GLY A 132 -25.99 -15.30 -12.77
C GLY A 132 -24.58 -14.86 -13.13
N ALA A 133 -24.31 -14.65 -14.41
CA ALA A 133 -22.99 -14.30 -14.90
C ALA A 133 -23.03 -13.51 -16.21
N TYR A 134 -22.05 -12.64 -16.38
CA TYR A 134 -21.69 -12.05 -17.68
C TYR A 134 -20.53 -12.85 -18.27
N PHE A 135 -20.60 -13.06 -19.56
CA PHE A 135 -19.56 -13.64 -20.39
C PHE A 135 -19.20 -12.62 -21.46
N VAL A 136 -17.95 -12.37 -21.70
CA VAL A 136 -17.46 -11.48 -22.75
C VAL A 136 -16.31 -12.18 -23.50
N TRP A 137 -16.23 -11.99 -24.80
CA TRP A 137 -15.19 -12.55 -25.68
C TRP A 137 -14.99 -11.67 -26.90
N GLU A 138 -13.90 -11.86 -27.60
CA GLU A 138 -13.74 -11.32 -28.96
C GLU A 138 -14.03 -12.41 -29.99
N GLY A 139 -14.65 -12.03 -31.09
CA GLY A 139 -15.00 -13.01 -32.13
C GLY A 139 -15.14 -12.39 -33.50
N GLY A 140 -14.88 -13.19 -34.53
CA GLY A 140 -14.93 -12.81 -35.92
C GLY A 140 -13.70 -13.23 -36.71
N ALA A 141 -13.63 -12.83 -37.98
CA ALA A 141 -12.46 -13.06 -38.80
C ALA A 141 -11.32 -12.12 -38.40
N SER A 142 -10.06 -12.55 -38.59
CA SER A 142 -8.87 -11.72 -38.33
C SER A 142 -8.96 -10.36 -39.04
N GLY A 143 -8.69 -9.28 -38.31
CA GLY A 143 -8.83 -7.89 -38.76
C GLY A 143 -10.27 -7.35 -38.72
N PHE A 144 -11.24 -8.18 -38.26
CA PHE A 144 -12.64 -7.82 -38.10
C PHE A 144 -13.24 -8.34 -36.80
N HIS A 145 -12.41 -8.54 -35.78
CA HIS A 145 -12.86 -8.98 -34.47
C HIS A 145 -13.77 -7.94 -33.82
N ARG A 146 -14.79 -8.43 -33.13
CA ARG A 146 -15.75 -7.63 -32.38
C ARG A 146 -15.89 -8.21 -30.99
N VAL A 147 -15.96 -7.34 -30.01
CA VAL A 147 -16.22 -7.74 -28.63
C VAL A 147 -17.72 -7.99 -28.47
N GLN A 148 -18.04 -9.19 -27.99
CA GLN A 148 -19.40 -9.69 -27.77
C GLN A 148 -19.56 -10.08 -26.30
N TYR A 149 -20.81 -10.05 -25.84
CA TYR A 149 -21.16 -10.49 -24.51
C TYR A 149 -22.50 -11.19 -24.44
N ARG A 150 -22.68 -11.98 -23.40
CA ARG A 150 -23.90 -12.72 -23.09
C ARG A 150 -24.12 -12.75 -21.59
N VAL A 151 -25.40 -12.80 -21.18
CA VAL A 151 -25.75 -12.85 -19.75
C VAL A 151 -26.53 -14.13 -19.46
N ALA A 152 -26.18 -14.81 -18.39
CA ALA A 152 -26.92 -15.95 -17.85
C ALA A 152 -27.55 -15.57 -16.50
N ASN A 153 -28.73 -16.16 -16.22
CA ASN A 153 -29.38 -16.04 -14.92
C ASN A 153 -28.74 -16.94 -13.84
N SER A 154 -29.28 -16.91 -12.64
CA SER A 154 -28.79 -17.71 -11.51
C SER A 154 -28.83 -19.24 -11.70
N LEU A 155 -29.63 -19.72 -12.66
CA LEU A 155 -29.67 -21.13 -13.05
C LEU A 155 -28.62 -21.48 -14.11
N GLY A 156 -27.86 -20.50 -14.61
CA GLY A 156 -26.91 -20.67 -15.71
C GLY A 156 -27.56 -20.72 -17.10
N VAL A 157 -28.84 -20.30 -17.21
CA VAL A 157 -29.53 -20.22 -18.47
C VAL A 157 -29.30 -18.85 -19.08
N PHE A 158 -28.86 -18.79 -20.33
CA PHE A 158 -28.67 -17.53 -21.04
C PHE A 158 -30.00 -16.81 -21.23
N ILE A 159 -30.03 -15.54 -20.83
CA ILE A 159 -31.19 -14.65 -20.94
C ILE A 159 -31.06 -13.66 -22.09
N SER A 160 -29.93 -13.67 -22.78
CA SER A 160 -29.68 -12.87 -23.98
C SER A 160 -29.08 -13.72 -25.10
N GLU A 161 -29.20 -13.25 -26.34
CA GLU A 161 -28.37 -13.68 -27.47
C GLU A 161 -26.96 -13.06 -27.36
N ASP A 162 -26.10 -13.36 -28.37
CA ASP A 162 -24.79 -12.71 -28.47
C ASP A 162 -24.99 -11.22 -28.80
N ASN A 163 -24.61 -10.34 -27.87
CA ASN A 163 -24.70 -8.89 -28.02
C ASN A 163 -23.33 -8.29 -28.32
N PHE A 164 -23.27 -7.33 -29.22
CA PHE A 164 -22.08 -6.54 -29.46
C PHE A 164 -21.98 -5.37 -28.46
N VAL A 165 -20.76 -5.06 -28.00
CA VAL A 165 -20.53 -3.91 -27.10
C VAL A 165 -20.76 -2.56 -27.80
N THR A 166 -20.67 -2.52 -29.13
CA THR A 166 -20.94 -1.34 -29.97
C THR A 166 -21.74 -1.70 -31.20
N THR A 167 -22.11 -0.71 -32.03
CA THR A 167 -22.81 -0.89 -33.32
C THR A 167 -21.91 -1.63 -34.33
N PRO A 168 -22.52 -2.28 -35.37
CA PRO A 168 -21.80 -3.04 -36.39
C PRO A 168 -20.76 -2.25 -37.19
N ASP A 169 -20.93 -0.94 -37.33
CA ASP A 169 -20.06 -0.07 -38.14
C ASP A 169 -18.81 0.42 -37.41
N SER A 170 -18.60 0.00 -36.14
CA SER A 170 -17.39 0.28 -35.40
C SER A 170 -16.21 -0.51 -35.94
N GLY A 171 -14.98 0.00 -35.73
CA GLY A 171 -13.75 -0.67 -36.12
C GLY A 171 -13.52 -2.01 -35.42
N GLU A 172 -12.34 -2.60 -35.63
CA GLU A 172 -11.94 -3.83 -34.93
C GLU A 172 -11.87 -3.61 -33.43
N GLN A 173 -12.30 -4.59 -32.64
CA GLN A 173 -12.34 -4.57 -31.18
C GLN A 173 -11.75 -5.87 -30.67
N THR A 174 -10.76 -5.73 -29.76
CA THR A 174 -10.00 -6.87 -29.22
C THR A 174 -9.73 -6.72 -27.73
N GLU A 175 -9.19 -7.78 -27.14
CA GLU A 175 -8.65 -7.77 -25.76
C GLU A 175 -9.69 -7.36 -24.70
N PRO A 176 -10.85 -8.04 -24.64
CA PRO A 176 -11.89 -7.69 -23.69
C PRO A 176 -11.47 -7.92 -22.25
N SER A 177 -12.00 -7.10 -21.35
CA SER A 177 -11.91 -7.27 -19.91
C SER A 177 -13.25 -6.97 -19.26
N LEU A 178 -13.54 -7.62 -18.13
CA LEU A 178 -14.83 -7.57 -17.46
C LEU A 178 -14.64 -7.45 -15.96
N VAL A 179 -15.43 -6.57 -15.33
CA VAL A 179 -15.66 -6.57 -13.88
C VAL A 179 -17.12 -6.34 -13.55
N VAL A 180 -17.62 -7.03 -12.53
CA VAL A 180 -18.95 -6.81 -11.97
C VAL A 180 -18.85 -5.84 -10.81
N LEU A 181 -19.67 -4.79 -10.80
CA LEU A 181 -19.73 -3.77 -9.77
C LEU A 181 -20.60 -4.21 -8.59
N ASN A 182 -20.55 -3.47 -7.49
CA ASN A 182 -21.29 -3.77 -6.26
C ASN A 182 -22.81 -3.78 -6.44
N ASP A 183 -23.34 -3.04 -7.42
CA ASP A 183 -24.77 -3.01 -7.77
C ASP A 183 -25.18 -4.17 -8.70
N GLY A 184 -24.21 -5.01 -9.09
CA GLY A 184 -24.40 -6.14 -10.00
C GLY A 184 -24.40 -5.77 -11.49
N SER A 185 -24.24 -4.51 -11.87
CA SER A 185 -23.92 -4.12 -13.25
C SER A 185 -22.49 -4.52 -13.61
N ALA A 186 -22.16 -4.58 -14.89
CA ALA A 186 -20.82 -4.95 -15.33
C ALA A 186 -20.18 -3.84 -16.15
N VAL A 187 -18.88 -3.61 -15.95
CA VAL A 187 -18.05 -2.80 -16.85
C VAL A 187 -17.33 -3.74 -17.81
N LEU A 188 -17.58 -3.58 -19.09
CA LEU A 188 -16.84 -4.23 -20.16
C LEU A 188 -15.88 -3.22 -20.76
N SER A 189 -14.59 -3.55 -20.89
CA SER A 189 -13.60 -2.72 -21.56
C SER A 189 -12.90 -3.49 -22.67
N TRP A 190 -12.38 -2.78 -23.66
CA TRP A 190 -11.74 -3.37 -24.85
C TRP A 190 -10.75 -2.42 -25.49
N THR A 191 -9.86 -2.97 -26.31
CA THR A 191 -9.04 -2.22 -27.25
C THR A 191 -9.88 -1.92 -28.50
N ASP A 192 -10.00 -0.66 -28.83
CA ASP A 192 -10.88 -0.16 -29.91
C ASP A 192 -10.03 0.53 -30.98
N TYR A 193 -10.11 0.03 -32.21
CA TYR A 193 -9.35 0.57 -33.33
C TYR A 193 -10.04 1.82 -33.86
N LEU A 194 -9.30 2.91 -34.00
CA LEU A 194 -9.73 4.21 -34.50
C LEU A 194 -10.70 5.01 -33.59
N ALA A 195 -11.00 4.53 -32.38
CA ALA A 195 -11.96 5.19 -31.50
C ALA A 195 -11.47 6.52 -30.93
N ASP A 196 -10.16 6.73 -30.84
CA ASP A 196 -9.58 7.97 -30.30
C ASP A 196 -9.07 8.95 -31.36
N GLY A 197 -9.26 8.62 -32.63
CA GLY A 197 -8.82 9.44 -33.76
C GLY A 197 -7.35 9.30 -34.15
N SER A 198 -6.62 8.38 -33.49
CA SER A 198 -5.21 8.04 -33.79
C SER A 198 -5.12 6.63 -34.36
N HIS A 199 -4.80 5.64 -33.52
CA HIS A 199 -4.67 4.23 -33.93
C HIS A 199 -5.58 3.34 -33.09
N LYS A 200 -5.12 2.95 -31.88
CA LYS A 200 -5.87 2.16 -30.91
C LYS A 200 -6.14 2.99 -29.67
N GLY A 201 -7.35 2.97 -29.20
CA GLY A 201 -7.73 3.49 -27.89
C GLY A 201 -8.32 2.40 -27.01
N VAL A 202 -8.56 2.69 -25.75
CA VAL A 202 -9.27 1.81 -24.84
C VAL A 202 -10.64 2.40 -24.53
N SER A 203 -11.69 1.60 -24.77
CA SER A 203 -13.09 1.96 -24.57
C SER A 203 -13.75 1.07 -23.54
N ALA A 204 -14.86 1.54 -22.96
CA ALA A 204 -15.68 0.76 -22.04
C ALA A 204 -17.15 1.06 -22.19
N ARG A 205 -17.98 0.16 -21.63
CA ARG A 205 -19.44 0.30 -21.54
C ARG A 205 -19.93 -0.35 -20.25
N VAL A 206 -20.97 0.21 -19.65
CA VAL A 206 -21.63 -0.39 -18.49
C VAL A 206 -22.89 -1.13 -18.97
N ILE A 207 -23.03 -2.38 -18.51
CA ILE A 207 -24.11 -3.29 -18.87
C ILE A 207 -24.91 -3.64 -17.61
N GLY A 208 -26.22 -3.57 -17.68
CA GLY A 208 -27.14 -3.97 -16.62
C GLY A 208 -27.30 -5.48 -16.48
N LYS A 209 -27.85 -5.92 -15.33
CA LYS A 209 -28.13 -7.35 -15.04
C LYS A 209 -29.05 -8.02 -16.02
N ASP A 210 -29.87 -7.27 -16.72
CA ASP A 210 -30.76 -7.72 -17.78
C ASP A 210 -30.08 -7.85 -19.15
N GLY A 211 -28.80 -7.52 -19.23
CA GLY A 211 -28.02 -7.52 -20.46
C GLY A 211 -28.16 -6.26 -21.30
N ASN A 212 -28.95 -5.28 -20.86
CA ASN A 212 -29.08 -4.01 -21.56
C ASN A 212 -27.96 -3.03 -21.22
N PRO A 213 -27.46 -2.25 -22.18
CA PRO A 213 -26.50 -1.20 -21.91
C PRO A 213 -27.10 -0.10 -21.01
N LEU A 214 -26.37 0.26 -19.92
CA LEU A 214 -26.73 1.38 -19.05
C LEU A 214 -26.06 2.69 -19.49
N THR A 215 -25.01 2.61 -20.32
CA THR A 215 -24.30 3.77 -20.87
C THR A 215 -24.10 3.59 -22.38
N GLU A 216 -23.84 4.69 -23.06
CA GLU A 216 -23.10 4.62 -24.32
C GLU A 216 -21.68 4.13 -24.08
N SER A 217 -20.97 3.72 -25.15
CA SER A 217 -19.53 3.46 -25.03
C SER A 217 -18.79 4.76 -24.76
N PHE A 218 -17.81 4.71 -23.87
CA PHE A 218 -16.97 5.84 -23.51
C PHE A 218 -15.49 5.46 -23.50
N ARG A 219 -14.63 6.43 -23.74
CA ARG A 219 -13.18 6.26 -23.77
C ARG A 219 -12.60 6.28 -22.36
N LEU A 220 -11.72 5.32 -22.06
CA LEU A 220 -10.98 5.27 -20.80
C LEU A 220 -9.74 6.18 -20.85
N ASN A 221 -8.97 6.12 -21.97
CA ASN A 221 -7.75 6.91 -22.13
C ASN A 221 -8.05 8.39 -22.40
N GLN A 222 -7.18 9.25 -21.88
CA GLN A 222 -7.16 10.69 -22.10
C GLN A 222 -6.08 11.05 -23.14
N PHE A 223 -4.89 10.45 -22.99
CA PHE A 223 -3.81 10.54 -23.95
C PHE A 223 -4.13 9.70 -25.17
N ASN A 224 -3.88 10.23 -26.40
CA ASN A 224 -4.27 9.61 -27.67
C ASN A 224 -3.16 9.54 -28.72
N VAL A 225 -1.90 9.76 -28.32
CA VAL A 225 -0.76 9.56 -29.22
C VAL A 225 -0.31 8.10 -29.14
N GLY A 226 -0.10 7.46 -30.29
CA GLY A 226 0.25 6.04 -30.36
C GLY A 226 -0.93 5.12 -30.05
N ASN A 227 -0.65 3.93 -29.55
CA ASN A 227 -1.67 2.94 -29.21
C ASN A 227 -1.94 2.90 -27.71
N GLN A 228 -3.20 2.78 -27.34
CA GLN A 228 -3.64 2.39 -26.01
C GLN A 228 -4.38 1.07 -26.12
N HIS A 229 -3.95 0.06 -25.35
CA HIS A 229 -4.47 -1.29 -25.52
C HIS A 229 -4.34 -2.14 -24.24
N LYS A 230 -4.93 -3.34 -24.24
CA LYS A 230 -4.86 -4.34 -23.16
C LYS A 230 -5.36 -3.80 -21.81
N SER A 231 -6.55 -3.17 -21.82
CA SER A 231 -7.15 -2.69 -20.58
C SER A 231 -7.55 -3.82 -19.63
N LYS A 232 -7.42 -3.55 -18.33
CA LYS A 232 -7.97 -4.36 -17.24
C LYS A 232 -8.77 -3.46 -16.32
N VAL A 233 -9.91 -3.96 -15.86
CA VAL A 233 -10.84 -3.23 -14.99
C VAL A 233 -11.02 -3.96 -13.66
N LEU A 234 -11.20 -3.18 -12.58
CA LEU A 234 -11.37 -3.66 -11.22
C LEU A 234 -12.44 -2.82 -10.50
N ALA A 235 -13.43 -3.46 -9.89
CA ALA A 235 -14.39 -2.78 -9.01
C ALA A 235 -13.71 -2.29 -7.73
N LEU A 236 -14.03 -1.08 -7.31
CA LEU A 236 -13.52 -0.49 -6.08
C LEU A 236 -14.46 -0.77 -4.90
N PRO A 237 -13.92 -0.94 -3.68
CA PRO A 237 -14.72 -1.23 -2.49
C PRO A 237 -15.80 -0.18 -2.20
N GLU A 238 -15.48 1.09 -2.39
CA GLU A 238 -16.40 2.23 -2.15
C GLU A 238 -17.31 2.54 -3.34
N GLY A 239 -17.27 1.72 -4.39
CA GLY A 239 -18.03 1.88 -5.63
C GLY A 239 -17.21 2.47 -6.78
N GLY A 240 -17.72 2.34 -8.00
CA GLY A 240 -16.98 2.67 -9.21
C GLY A 240 -15.93 1.63 -9.55
N PHE A 241 -14.97 1.99 -10.40
CA PHE A 241 -13.94 1.07 -10.87
C PHE A 241 -12.62 1.78 -11.20
N ALA A 242 -11.53 1.02 -11.10
CA ALA A 242 -10.23 1.38 -11.63
C ALA A 242 -10.03 0.71 -12.99
N ALA A 243 -9.39 1.39 -13.93
CA ALA A 243 -8.93 0.82 -15.19
C ALA A 243 -7.43 1.05 -15.35
N VAL A 244 -6.71 0.04 -15.85
CA VAL A 244 -5.29 0.12 -16.22
C VAL A 244 -5.10 -0.40 -17.64
N TRP A 245 -4.15 0.15 -18.37
CA TRP A 245 -3.86 -0.23 -19.75
C TRP A 245 -2.40 0.05 -20.14
N VAL A 246 -1.99 -0.41 -21.29
CA VAL A 246 -0.71 -0.05 -21.92
C VAL A 246 -0.92 1.18 -22.81
N SER A 247 -0.07 2.18 -22.68
CA SER A 247 -0.04 3.37 -23.52
C SER A 247 1.34 3.49 -24.19
N ASP A 248 1.34 3.58 -25.52
CA ASP A 248 2.56 3.83 -26.27
C ASP A 248 2.98 5.29 -26.08
N GLN A 249 4.28 5.52 -25.92
CA GLN A 249 4.93 6.83 -26.02
C GLN A 249 4.46 7.90 -25.01
N GLN A 250 3.88 7.53 -23.88
CA GLN A 250 3.36 8.51 -22.93
C GLN A 250 4.48 9.22 -22.17
N LEU A 251 5.51 8.50 -21.73
CA LEU A 251 6.69 9.10 -21.10
C LEU A 251 7.74 9.53 -22.13
N ASN A 252 7.95 8.73 -23.18
CA ASN A 252 8.84 9.06 -24.28
C ASN A 252 8.51 8.24 -25.53
N GLN A 253 9.10 8.62 -26.70
CA GLN A 253 8.82 8.02 -28.01
C GLN A 253 9.14 6.51 -28.13
N LYS A 254 9.82 5.90 -27.16
CA LYS A 254 10.21 4.49 -27.17
C LYS A 254 9.64 3.71 -26.00
N SER A 255 8.89 4.36 -25.10
CA SER A 255 8.31 3.69 -23.96
C SER A 255 6.99 2.99 -24.31
N LEU A 256 6.73 1.91 -23.59
CA LEU A 256 5.40 1.35 -23.37
C LEU A 256 5.13 1.52 -21.88
N ASP A 257 4.11 2.28 -21.55
CA ASP A 257 3.84 2.71 -20.18
C ASP A 257 2.56 2.07 -19.67
N VAL A 258 2.55 1.61 -18.43
CA VAL A 258 1.32 1.20 -17.75
C VAL A 258 0.68 2.43 -17.15
N VAL A 259 -0.57 2.66 -17.50
CA VAL A 259 -1.35 3.85 -17.16
C VAL A 259 -2.63 3.43 -16.48
N GLY A 260 -3.18 4.27 -15.61
CA GLY A 260 -4.44 3.99 -14.94
C GLY A 260 -5.28 5.23 -14.70
N ARG A 261 -6.59 4.98 -14.42
CA ARG A 261 -7.58 6.01 -14.15
C ARG A 261 -8.72 5.46 -13.30
N ILE A 262 -9.33 6.31 -12.48
CA ILE A 262 -10.49 5.94 -11.66
C ILE A 262 -11.77 6.51 -12.25
N PHE A 263 -12.85 5.72 -12.18
CA PHE A 263 -14.16 6.04 -12.72
C PHE A 263 -15.27 5.77 -11.71
N SER A 264 -16.34 6.52 -11.79
CA SER A 264 -17.60 6.20 -11.11
C SER A 264 -18.27 4.96 -11.74
N ALA A 265 -19.24 4.37 -11.06
CA ALA A 265 -20.05 3.25 -11.59
C ALA A 265 -20.74 3.57 -12.92
N ALA A 266 -21.07 4.84 -13.18
CA ALA A 266 -21.65 5.31 -14.45
C ALA A 266 -20.59 5.64 -15.52
N GLY A 267 -19.32 5.29 -15.33
CA GLY A 267 -18.25 5.52 -16.30
C GLY A 267 -17.72 6.95 -16.39
N LYS A 268 -18.11 7.84 -15.45
CA LYS A 268 -17.57 9.20 -15.40
C LYS A 268 -16.17 9.16 -14.78
N PRO A 269 -15.13 9.76 -15.42
CA PRO A 269 -13.80 9.82 -14.84
C PRO A 269 -13.78 10.65 -13.54
N LEU A 270 -13.10 10.15 -12.52
CA LEU A 270 -12.92 10.78 -11.21
C LEU A 270 -11.49 11.32 -11.02
N THR A 271 -10.54 10.79 -11.77
CA THR A 271 -9.14 11.27 -11.77
C THR A 271 -8.70 11.61 -13.20
N ASP A 272 -7.57 12.28 -13.31
CA ASP A 272 -6.79 12.30 -14.54
C ASP A 272 -6.08 10.96 -14.74
N GLU A 273 -5.50 10.78 -15.91
CA GLU A 273 -4.66 9.65 -16.28
C GLU A 273 -3.33 9.71 -15.53
N VAL A 274 -2.93 8.60 -14.90
CA VAL A 274 -1.71 8.49 -14.10
C VAL A 274 -0.80 7.42 -14.68
N VAL A 275 0.47 7.74 -14.90
CA VAL A 275 1.49 6.75 -15.27
C VAL A 275 1.90 5.97 -14.02
N LEU A 276 1.72 4.65 -14.06
CA LEU A 276 1.91 3.75 -12.91
C LEU A 276 3.27 3.06 -12.92
N SER A 277 3.80 2.76 -14.12
CA SER A 277 5.10 2.10 -14.31
C SER A 277 6.26 3.08 -14.39
N PRO A 278 7.51 2.65 -14.11
CA PRO A 278 8.67 3.42 -14.48
C PRO A 278 8.84 3.47 -16.01
N GLU A 279 9.68 4.41 -16.48
CA GLU A 279 10.06 4.49 -17.88
C GLU A 279 10.67 3.16 -18.37
N GLY A 280 10.21 2.67 -19.53
CA GLY A 280 10.70 1.41 -20.09
C GLY A 280 9.73 0.79 -21.09
N ILE A 281 9.83 -0.51 -21.25
CA ILE A 281 8.87 -1.33 -22.00
C ILE A 281 8.10 -2.19 -21.01
N ASN A 282 6.86 -1.80 -20.74
CA ASN A 282 5.97 -2.40 -19.76
C ASN A 282 4.69 -2.87 -20.48
N ALA A 283 4.26 -4.10 -20.23
CA ALA A 283 3.18 -4.74 -20.96
C ALA A 283 2.24 -5.55 -20.05
N ASN A 284 1.09 -5.94 -20.58
CA ASN A 284 0.17 -6.88 -19.94
C ASN A 284 -0.15 -6.56 -18.47
N PRO A 285 -0.64 -5.33 -18.14
CA PRO A 285 -0.94 -4.96 -16.77
C PRO A 285 -2.13 -5.75 -16.22
N VAL A 286 -2.06 -6.03 -14.92
CA VAL A 286 -3.18 -6.54 -14.13
C VAL A 286 -3.33 -5.71 -12.85
N ILE A 287 -4.54 -5.63 -12.31
CA ILE A 287 -4.85 -4.84 -11.12
C ILE A 287 -5.70 -5.65 -10.14
N GLY A 288 -5.42 -5.53 -8.86
CA GLY A 288 -6.14 -6.17 -7.77
C GLY A 288 -6.14 -5.31 -6.49
N VAL A 289 -6.94 -5.74 -5.51
CA VAL A 289 -6.96 -5.15 -4.16
C VAL A 289 -6.15 -6.02 -3.21
N ALA A 290 -5.33 -5.40 -2.36
CA ALA A 290 -4.69 -6.04 -1.23
C ALA A 290 -4.89 -5.15 0.01
N GLY A 291 -5.80 -5.54 0.90
CA GLY A 291 -6.18 -4.73 2.06
C GLY A 291 -6.74 -3.36 1.65
N ASP A 292 -6.06 -2.31 2.10
CA ASP A 292 -6.43 -0.92 1.83
C ASP A 292 -5.67 -0.34 0.60
N SER A 293 -5.13 -1.19 -0.28
CA SER A 293 -4.28 -0.79 -1.40
C SER A 293 -4.75 -1.38 -2.72
N LEU A 294 -4.56 -0.62 -3.80
CA LEU A 294 -4.53 -1.16 -5.15
C LEU A 294 -3.13 -1.68 -5.45
N VAL A 295 -3.06 -2.84 -6.08
CA VAL A 295 -1.79 -3.41 -6.53
C VAL A 295 -1.87 -3.61 -8.04
N VAL A 296 -0.90 -3.04 -8.75
CA VAL A 296 -0.75 -3.21 -10.20
C VAL A 296 0.52 -4.01 -10.45
N ALA A 297 0.40 -5.06 -11.26
CA ALA A 297 1.53 -5.85 -11.74
C ALA A 297 1.55 -5.85 -13.27
N TRP A 298 2.74 -5.97 -13.85
CA TRP A 298 2.94 -5.94 -15.30
C TRP A 298 4.19 -6.70 -15.72
N GLU A 299 4.26 -7.04 -16.98
CA GLU A 299 5.49 -7.56 -17.60
C GLU A 299 6.42 -6.39 -17.88
N GLN A 300 7.67 -6.48 -17.43
CA GLN A 300 8.71 -5.47 -17.66
C GLN A 300 9.86 -6.06 -18.45
N LEU A 301 10.23 -5.42 -19.57
CA LEU A 301 11.34 -5.84 -20.41
C LEU A 301 12.68 -5.29 -19.89
N ASN A 302 13.59 -6.18 -19.53
CA ASN A 302 14.95 -5.83 -19.13
C ASN A 302 15.88 -5.75 -20.34
N LEU A 303 16.08 -4.55 -20.86
CA LEU A 303 16.93 -4.31 -22.05
C LEU A 303 18.43 -4.59 -21.82
N LYS A 304 18.88 -4.74 -20.57
CA LYS A 304 20.28 -5.08 -20.25
C LYS A 304 20.59 -6.57 -20.40
N LYS A 305 19.57 -7.42 -20.37
CA LYS A 305 19.71 -8.85 -20.59
C LYS A 305 19.67 -9.18 -22.10
N LYS A 306 20.41 -10.19 -22.53
CA LYS A 306 20.39 -10.70 -23.91
C LYS A 306 19.30 -11.76 -24.14
N GLN A 307 19.00 -12.54 -23.11
CA GLN A 307 17.98 -13.60 -23.04
C GLN A 307 17.22 -13.45 -21.74
N ASP A 308 16.10 -14.16 -21.59
CA ASP A 308 15.32 -14.16 -20.35
C ASP A 308 15.00 -12.73 -19.90
N ARG A 309 14.40 -11.95 -20.79
CA ARG A 309 14.32 -10.49 -20.65
C ARG A 309 13.04 -9.99 -19.97
N TRP A 310 12.01 -10.81 -19.92
CA TRP A 310 10.76 -10.43 -19.30
C TRP A 310 10.72 -10.83 -17.84
N ASP A 311 10.44 -9.88 -17.00
CA ASP A 311 10.24 -10.03 -15.55
C ASP A 311 8.85 -9.53 -15.17
N ILE A 312 8.28 -9.95 -14.05
CA ILE A 312 7.05 -9.39 -13.49
C ILE A 312 7.40 -8.29 -12.52
N ALA A 313 6.98 -7.07 -12.83
CA ALA A 313 7.09 -5.93 -11.94
C ALA A 313 5.76 -5.67 -11.22
N ILE A 314 5.84 -5.04 -10.04
CA ILE A 314 4.70 -4.74 -9.18
C ILE A 314 4.89 -3.39 -8.49
N ARG A 315 3.76 -2.70 -8.23
CA ARG A 315 3.71 -1.47 -7.44
C ARG A 315 2.37 -1.32 -6.74
N SER A 316 2.39 -0.78 -5.52
CA SER A 316 1.19 -0.52 -4.73
C SER A 316 0.78 0.95 -4.78
N PHE A 317 -0.53 1.20 -4.72
CA PHE A 317 -1.15 2.52 -4.82
C PHE A 317 -2.31 2.64 -3.82
N ASP A 318 -2.68 3.86 -3.47
CA ASP A 318 -3.96 4.11 -2.83
C ASP A 318 -5.12 4.01 -3.85
N PHE A 319 -6.36 4.13 -3.38
CA PHE A 319 -7.54 4.05 -4.25
C PHE A 319 -7.72 5.26 -5.21
N ASN A 320 -6.83 6.25 -5.15
CA ASN A 320 -6.74 7.37 -6.10
C ASN A 320 -5.53 7.24 -7.04
N LEU A 321 -4.89 6.07 -7.10
CA LEU A 321 -3.68 5.77 -7.88
C LEU A 321 -2.44 6.57 -7.47
N LYS A 322 -2.38 7.11 -6.25
CA LYS A 322 -1.16 7.68 -5.68
C LYS A 322 -0.25 6.54 -5.24
N PRO A 323 1.05 6.53 -5.64
CA PRO A 323 1.96 5.46 -5.27
C PRO A 323 2.16 5.36 -3.76
N LEU A 324 2.12 4.14 -3.22
CA LEU A 324 2.45 3.79 -1.85
C LEU A 324 3.80 3.09 -1.74
N SER A 325 4.36 2.63 -2.89
CA SER A 325 5.65 1.97 -2.96
C SER A 325 6.40 2.36 -4.24
N ASP A 326 7.72 2.15 -4.30
CA ASP A 326 8.43 2.06 -5.58
C ASP A 326 8.04 0.77 -6.31
N SER A 327 8.29 0.73 -7.62
CA SER A 327 8.16 -0.51 -8.36
C SER A 327 9.29 -1.48 -8.00
N SER A 328 8.95 -2.76 -7.84
CA SER A 328 9.90 -3.83 -7.59
C SER A 328 9.58 -5.05 -8.44
N LEU A 329 10.51 -6.00 -8.56
CA LEU A 329 10.23 -7.25 -9.22
C LEU A 329 9.43 -8.18 -8.30
N ALA A 330 8.39 -8.78 -8.86
CA ALA A 330 7.62 -9.80 -8.17
C ALA A 330 8.32 -11.16 -8.24
N ASN A 331 9.02 -11.47 -9.34
CA ASN A 331 9.78 -12.70 -9.47
C ASN A 331 11.15 -12.60 -8.78
N VAL A 332 11.51 -13.66 -8.06
CA VAL A 332 12.84 -13.88 -7.44
C VAL A 332 13.76 -14.58 -8.45
N GLN A 333 13.22 -15.56 -9.18
CA GLN A 333 13.95 -16.24 -10.25
C GLN A 333 14.07 -15.32 -11.48
N LEU A 334 15.31 -15.02 -11.86
CA LEU A 334 15.63 -14.14 -12.99
C LEU A 334 16.02 -14.88 -14.28
N LYS A 335 16.07 -16.22 -14.25
CA LYS A 335 16.31 -17.05 -15.41
C LYS A 335 15.00 -17.49 -16.02
N GLY A 336 14.90 -17.41 -17.34
CA GLY A 336 13.65 -17.63 -18.08
C GLY A 336 12.78 -16.36 -18.14
N ASP A 337 11.90 -16.30 -19.12
CA ASP A 337 10.91 -15.22 -19.22
C ASP A 337 9.75 -15.46 -18.27
N GLN A 338 9.27 -14.38 -17.64
CA GLN A 338 8.13 -14.34 -16.76
C GLN A 338 7.00 -13.57 -17.46
N TYR A 339 5.80 -14.15 -17.58
CA TYR A 339 4.72 -13.56 -18.36
C TYR A 339 3.32 -14.00 -17.91
N ALA A 340 2.28 -13.37 -18.47
CA ALA A 340 0.86 -13.62 -18.20
C ALA A 340 0.50 -13.48 -16.71
N PRO A 341 0.81 -12.35 -16.03
CA PRO A 341 0.46 -12.17 -14.64
C PRO A 341 -1.06 -12.13 -14.44
N GLN A 342 -1.53 -12.64 -13.28
CA GLN A 342 -2.90 -12.52 -12.80
C GLN A 342 -2.88 -12.19 -11.31
N ILE A 343 -3.80 -11.33 -10.85
CA ILE A 343 -3.91 -10.93 -9.46
C ILE A 343 -5.36 -10.96 -9.00
N LYS A 344 -5.60 -11.51 -7.82
CA LYS A 344 -6.87 -11.42 -7.10
C LYS A 344 -6.60 -11.28 -5.62
N GLY A 345 -7.44 -10.50 -4.94
CA GLY A 345 -7.32 -10.31 -3.51
C GLY A 345 -8.52 -9.60 -2.91
N GLY A 346 -8.37 -9.18 -1.67
CA GLY A 346 -9.37 -8.51 -0.87
C GLY A 346 -8.77 -7.97 0.43
N SER A 347 -9.57 -7.83 1.48
CA SER A 347 -9.14 -7.28 2.77
C SER A 347 -7.98 -8.04 3.43
N SER A 348 -7.83 -9.34 3.14
CA SER A 348 -6.78 -10.18 3.72
C SER A 348 -5.48 -10.21 2.91
N GLY A 349 -5.36 -9.40 1.86
CA GLY A 349 -4.23 -9.39 0.93
C GLY A 349 -4.59 -9.99 -0.42
N ALA A 350 -3.57 -10.27 -1.25
CA ALA A 350 -3.76 -10.76 -2.61
C ALA A 350 -2.81 -11.90 -2.96
N MET A 351 -3.16 -12.66 -3.98
CA MET A 351 -2.28 -13.59 -4.66
C MET A 351 -1.99 -13.08 -6.07
N LEU A 352 -0.72 -13.05 -6.42
CA LEU A 352 -0.22 -12.81 -7.77
C LEU A 352 0.33 -14.12 -8.33
N VAL A 353 -0.08 -14.51 -9.53
CA VAL A 353 0.42 -15.69 -10.23
C VAL A 353 0.87 -15.32 -11.63
N TRP A 354 1.82 -16.08 -12.19
CA TRP A 354 2.33 -15.87 -13.55
C TRP A 354 2.89 -17.16 -14.14
N SER A 355 3.10 -17.18 -15.45
CA SER A 355 3.86 -18.23 -16.12
C SER A 355 5.36 -17.92 -16.08
N SER A 356 6.17 -18.91 -15.70
CA SER A 356 7.63 -18.80 -15.59
C SER A 356 8.32 -19.88 -16.42
N LEU A 357 9.23 -19.48 -17.31
CA LEU A 357 9.94 -20.42 -18.16
C LEU A 357 11.14 -21.04 -17.41
N GLY A 358 11.12 -22.38 -17.27
CA GLY A 358 12.26 -23.17 -16.80
C GLY A 358 12.45 -23.21 -15.28
N GLN A 359 11.40 -22.93 -14.48
CA GLN A 359 11.49 -22.93 -13.03
C GLN A 359 11.14 -24.28 -12.37
N ASP A 360 10.42 -25.16 -13.06
CA ASP A 360 9.97 -26.46 -12.53
C ASP A 360 10.64 -27.69 -13.16
N LYS A 361 11.81 -27.53 -13.79
CA LYS A 361 12.58 -28.59 -14.47
C LYS A 361 12.09 -28.96 -15.88
N SER A 362 10.97 -28.46 -16.34
CA SER A 362 10.39 -28.74 -17.64
C SER A 362 10.44 -27.51 -18.56
N ARG A 363 9.31 -26.92 -18.84
CA ARG A 363 9.18 -25.71 -19.68
C ARG A 363 8.62 -24.56 -18.88
N GLU A 364 7.30 -24.31 -18.99
CA GLU A 364 6.63 -23.30 -18.23
C GLU A 364 6.00 -23.90 -16.98
N ALA A 365 6.14 -23.18 -15.87
CA ALA A 365 5.47 -23.43 -14.59
C ALA A 365 4.53 -22.28 -14.24
N VAL A 366 3.52 -22.55 -13.42
CA VAL A 366 2.77 -21.49 -12.76
C VAL A 366 3.41 -21.19 -11.42
N ILE A 367 3.83 -19.95 -11.27
CA ILE A 367 4.45 -19.43 -10.05
C ILE A 367 3.48 -18.49 -9.36
N GLY A 368 3.51 -18.49 -8.04
CA GLY A 368 2.70 -17.60 -7.22
C GLY A 368 3.51 -16.89 -6.15
N ARG A 369 3.04 -15.71 -5.77
CA ARG A 369 3.57 -14.94 -4.66
C ARG A 369 2.45 -14.18 -3.96
N PHE A 370 2.59 -14.04 -2.64
CA PHE A 370 1.56 -13.40 -1.83
C PHE A 370 1.89 -11.95 -1.61
N ILE A 371 0.82 -11.14 -1.50
CA ILE A 371 0.86 -9.73 -1.21
C ILE A 371 0.05 -9.54 0.05
N ASP A 372 0.68 -9.04 1.10
CA ASP A 372 0.02 -8.76 2.37
C ASP A 372 -0.98 -7.60 2.23
N PRO A 373 -1.87 -7.37 3.22
CA PRO A 373 -2.83 -6.27 3.14
C PRO A 373 -2.22 -4.86 3.09
N THR A 374 -0.91 -4.73 3.31
CA THR A 374 -0.17 -3.47 3.14
C THR A 374 0.41 -3.29 1.74
N GLY A 375 0.17 -4.25 0.84
CA GLY A 375 0.67 -4.24 -0.53
C GLY A 375 2.11 -4.76 -0.68
N ARG A 376 2.68 -5.43 0.33
CA ARG A 376 4.04 -5.96 0.32
C ARG A 376 4.06 -7.42 -0.11
N LEU A 377 5.03 -7.79 -0.95
CA LEU A 377 5.26 -9.17 -1.38
C LEU A 377 5.83 -10.04 -0.25
N SER A 378 5.39 -11.31 -0.18
CA SER A 378 6.05 -12.36 0.63
C SER A 378 7.51 -12.55 0.19
N GLU A 379 8.36 -13.08 1.06
CA GLU A 379 9.79 -13.24 0.76
C GLU A 379 10.04 -14.28 -0.34
N SER A 380 9.26 -15.35 -0.38
CA SER A 380 9.45 -16.48 -1.29
C SER A 380 8.34 -16.64 -2.31
N GLU A 381 8.71 -17.15 -3.48
CA GLU A 381 7.80 -17.68 -4.49
C GLU A 381 7.33 -19.09 -4.12
N ILE A 382 6.17 -19.48 -4.63
CA ILE A 382 5.70 -20.85 -4.62
C ILE A 382 5.52 -21.36 -6.04
N ILE A 383 5.85 -22.61 -6.30
CA ILE A 383 5.43 -23.31 -7.53
C ILE A 383 3.99 -23.77 -7.29
N VAL A 384 3.05 -23.27 -8.09
CA VAL A 384 1.62 -23.56 -7.94
C VAL A 384 1.28 -24.95 -8.44
N ASN A 385 1.81 -25.33 -9.62
CA ASN A 385 1.63 -26.66 -10.16
C ASN A 385 2.47 -27.69 -9.40
N THR A 386 1.85 -28.81 -9.01
CA THR A 386 2.55 -29.94 -8.38
C THR A 386 3.04 -30.95 -9.41
N TYR A 387 2.35 -31.05 -10.55
CA TYR A 387 2.82 -31.79 -11.70
C TYR A 387 3.75 -30.91 -12.54
N GLN A 388 4.98 -31.40 -12.78
CA GLN A 388 6.07 -30.59 -13.33
C GLN A 388 6.48 -30.97 -14.76
N ASP A 389 5.83 -31.99 -15.35
CA ASP A 389 6.11 -32.34 -16.73
C ASP A 389 5.31 -31.45 -17.68
N HIS A 390 5.89 -31.16 -18.87
CA HIS A 390 5.30 -30.33 -19.90
C HIS A 390 5.12 -28.85 -19.50
N SER A 391 4.29 -28.13 -20.26
CA SER A 391 4.02 -26.71 -20.06
C SER A 391 2.78 -26.49 -19.20
N GLN A 392 2.84 -25.57 -18.27
CA GLN A 392 1.71 -25.04 -17.52
C GLN A 392 1.61 -23.56 -17.82
N ILE A 393 0.59 -23.16 -18.56
CA ILE A 393 0.46 -21.83 -19.15
C ILE A 393 -0.90 -21.19 -18.90
N ASN A 394 -0.99 -19.88 -19.14
CA ASN A 394 -2.21 -19.10 -19.06
C ASN A 394 -2.92 -19.25 -17.70
N PRO A 395 -2.26 -18.91 -16.59
CA PRO A 395 -2.89 -19.00 -15.28
C PRO A 395 -4.11 -18.08 -15.18
N ALA A 396 -5.16 -18.59 -14.55
CA ALA A 396 -6.34 -17.84 -14.16
C ALA A 396 -6.51 -17.94 -12.64
N LEU A 397 -7.09 -16.90 -12.04
CA LEU A 397 -7.17 -16.79 -10.59
C LEU A 397 -8.53 -16.23 -10.16
N THR A 398 -9.15 -16.87 -9.17
CA THR A 398 -10.34 -16.36 -8.50
C THR A 398 -10.23 -16.53 -6.99
N ILE A 399 -11.09 -15.83 -6.25
CA ILE A 399 -11.20 -15.91 -4.79
C ILE A 399 -12.66 -16.02 -4.39
N SER A 400 -12.97 -16.86 -3.40
CA SER A 400 -14.26 -16.94 -2.74
C SER A 400 -14.04 -17.33 -1.28
N ASP A 401 -14.68 -16.63 -0.35
CA ASP A 401 -14.59 -16.87 1.11
C ASP A 401 -13.17 -17.05 1.65
N GLY A 402 -12.21 -16.25 1.11
CA GLY A 402 -10.80 -16.32 1.50
C GLY A 402 -10.04 -17.52 0.92
N GLU A 403 -10.66 -18.36 0.13
CA GLU A 403 -10.02 -19.43 -0.63
C GLU A 403 -9.71 -18.97 -2.06
N TYR A 404 -8.50 -19.25 -2.53
CA TYR A 404 -8.07 -18.97 -3.89
C TYR A 404 -8.12 -20.24 -4.73
N ILE A 405 -8.54 -20.10 -5.98
CA ILE A 405 -8.42 -21.13 -6.99
C ILE A 405 -7.56 -20.57 -8.11
N VAL A 406 -6.45 -21.25 -8.37
CA VAL A 406 -5.60 -21.03 -9.54
C VAL A 406 -5.87 -22.14 -10.54
N ALA A 407 -6.15 -21.80 -11.78
CA ALA A 407 -6.28 -22.77 -12.88
C ALA A 407 -5.28 -22.42 -13.99
N TRP A 408 -4.89 -23.40 -14.77
CA TRP A 408 -3.97 -23.24 -15.90
C TRP A 408 -4.21 -24.31 -16.95
N SER A 409 -3.73 -24.06 -18.15
CA SER A 409 -3.77 -25.03 -19.26
C SER A 409 -2.49 -25.87 -19.27
N THR A 410 -2.64 -27.19 -19.43
CA THR A 410 -1.54 -28.15 -19.45
C THR A 410 -1.88 -29.36 -20.33
N PRO A 411 -0.92 -29.94 -21.10
CA PRO A 411 -1.13 -31.16 -21.88
C PRO A 411 -1.02 -32.44 -21.02
N ARG A 412 -1.32 -32.36 -19.73
CA ARG A 412 -1.12 -33.43 -18.73
C ARG A 412 -2.03 -34.64 -18.96
N LEU A 413 -3.25 -34.44 -19.42
CA LEU A 413 -4.29 -35.45 -19.34
C LEU A 413 -4.32 -36.44 -20.52
N GLY A 414 -3.37 -36.36 -21.45
CA GLY A 414 -3.17 -37.33 -22.51
C GLY A 414 -3.11 -36.75 -23.92
N ASP A 415 -3.56 -37.53 -24.93
CA ASP A 415 -3.44 -37.17 -26.34
C ASP A 415 -4.47 -36.11 -26.83
N SER A 416 -5.21 -35.52 -25.92
CA SER A 416 -6.33 -34.63 -26.23
C SER A 416 -5.93 -33.16 -26.49
N GLY A 417 -4.68 -32.77 -26.24
CA GLY A 417 -4.22 -31.38 -26.30
C GLY A 417 -4.06 -30.76 -24.91
N PHE A 418 -4.32 -29.45 -24.80
CA PHE A 418 -4.31 -28.74 -23.51
C PHE A 418 -5.64 -28.87 -22.80
N ASP A 419 -5.60 -29.35 -21.55
CA ASP A 419 -6.73 -29.38 -20.63
C ASP A 419 -6.55 -28.36 -19.50
N ILE A 420 -7.62 -28.02 -18.77
CA ILE A 420 -7.56 -27.10 -17.63
C ILE A 420 -7.57 -27.88 -16.32
N VAL A 421 -6.56 -27.64 -15.52
CA VAL A 421 -6.45 -28.12 -14.14
C VAL A 421 -6.41 -26.96 -13.16
N GLY A 422 -6.70 -27.22 -11.90
CA GLY A 422 -6.68 -26.21 -10.84
C GLY A 422 -6.10 -26.70 -9.54
N GLN A 423 -5.66 -25.76 -8.71
CA GLN A 423 -5.19 -25.95 -7.35
C GLN A 423 -5.86 -24.94 -6.43
N ARG A 424 -6.29 -25.40 -5.25
CA ARG A 424 -6.90 -24.55 -4.22
C ARG A 424 -5.85 -24.11 -3.22
N TYR A 425 -6.01 -22.88 -2.73
CA TYR A 425 -5.20 -22.30 -1.67
C TYR A 425 -6.09 -21.71 -0.59
N VAL A 426 -5.72 -21.93 0.67
CA VAL A 426 -6.40 -21.33 1.81
C VAL A 426 -5.44 -20.44 2.57
N ALA A 427 -5.99 -19.38 3.14
CA ALA A 427 -5.26 -18.61 4.13
C ALA A 427 -4.89 -19.52 5.31
N GLN A 428 -3.61 -19.56 5.64
CA GLN A 428 -3.17 -20.12 6.90
C GLN A 428 -3.43 -19.09 7.98
N GLU A 429 -3.90 -19.49 9.17
CA GLU A 429 -4.00 -18.60 10.32
C GLU A 429 -2.69 -17.85 10.47
N ALA A 430 -2.76 -16.59 10.23
CA ALA A 430 -1.64 -15.71 10.28
C ALA A 430 -1.76 -14.87 11.54
N LYS A 431 -0.64 -14.42 12.03
CA LYS A 431 -0.61 -13.51 13.17
C LYS A 431 -1.28 -12.20 12.78
N PRO A 432 -2.07 -11.58 13.66
CA PRO A 432 -2.81 -10.34 13.36
C PRO A 432 -1.88 -9.22 12.85
N LEU A 433 -2.37 -8.42 11.91
CA LEU A 433 -1.68 -7.19 11.51
C LEU A 433 -1.47 -6.29 12.72
N LEU A 434 -0.27 -5.74 12.81
CA LEU A 434 0.08 -4.84 13.90
C LEU A 434 -0.51 -3.44 13.64
N PRO A 435 -1.06 -2.78 14.68
CA PRO A 435 -1.64 -1.45 14.54
C PRO A 435 -0.59 -0.43 14.08
N ALA A 436 -1.01 0.60 13.37
CA ALA A 436 -0.16 1.73 13.07
C ALA A 436 0.20 2.52 14.33
N ILE A 437 1.33 3.19 14.31
CA ILE A 437 1.65 4.24 15.29
C ILE A 437 0.71 5.42 15.02
N VAL A 438 -0.02 5.87 16.05
CA VAL A 438 -1.03 6.93 15.89
C VAL A 438 -0.44 8.33 16.00
N ASP A 439 0.53 8.55 16.91
CA ASP A 439 1.12 9.85 17.17
C ASP A 439 2.54 9.91 16.59
N LEU A 440 2.74 10.74 15.59
CA LEU A 440 4.03 11.03 15.00
C LEU A 440 4.34 12.52 15.19
N PHE A 441 5.35 12.80 15.99
CA PHE A 441 5.79 14.16 16.29
C PHE A 441 6.94 14.56 15.38
N VAL A 442 6.82 15.71 14.76
CA VAL A 442 7.82 16.28 13.84
C VAL A 442 8.12 17.70 14.28
N ASN A 443 9.25 17.90 14.94
CA ASN A 443 9.62 19.18 15.56
C ASN A 443 10.87 19.77 14.88
N PRO A 444 10.85 21.00 14.40
CA PRO A 444 12.03 21.68 13.90
C PRO A 444 12.97 22.00 15.07
N VAL A 445 14.26 21.66 14.94
CA VAL A 445 15.30 21.96 15.95
C VAL A 445 16.33 22.95 15.44
N SER A 446 16.44 23.11 14.13
CA SER A 446 17.30 24.10 13.49
C SER A 446 16.80 24.44 12.07
N GLU A 447 17.54 25.27 11.37
CA GLU A 447 17.30 25.57 9.95
C GLU A 447 17.38 24.32 9.04
N THR A 448 18.15 23.32 9.44
CA THR A 448 18.51 22.19 8.59
C THR A 448 18.21 20.82 9.20
N GLU A 449 17.55 20.79 10.36
CA GLU A 449 17.29 19.56 11.11
C GLU A 449 15.87 19.51 11.65
N MET A 450 15.28 18.31 11.60
CA MET A 450 14.02 17.95 12.24
C MET A 450 14.25 16.85 13.26
N PHE A 451 13.61 16.98 14.41
CA PHE A 451 13.51 15.88 15.38
C PHE A 451 12.18 15.18 15.18
N VAL A 452 12.23 13.91 14.83
CA VAL A 452 11.07 13.06 14.57
C VAL A 452 11.00 12.00 15.65
N SER A 453 9.84 11.87 16.28
CA SER A 453 9.64 10.90 17.37
C SER A 453 8.21 10.34 17.37
N TRP A 454 8.05 9.20 18.01
CA TRP A 454 6.77 8.49 18.11
C TRP A 454 6.71 7.68 19.40
N PRO A 455 5.50 7.34 19.92
CA PRO A 455 5.34 6.52 21.12
C PRO A 455 6.02 5.16 20.97
N LYS A 456 6.70 4.71 22.03
CA LYS A 456 7.28 3.37 22.08
C LYS A 456 6.15 2.34 22.09
N VAL A 457 6.21 1.39 21.17
CA VAL A 457 5.25 0.29 21.14
C VAL A 457 5.50 -0.63 22.33
N SER A 458 4.48 -0.82 23.18
CA SER A 458 4.56 -1.66 24.38
C SER A 458 3.97 -3.06 24.12
N GLY A 459 4.43 -4.05 24.88
CA GLY A 459 3.89 -5.42 24.83
C GLY A 459 4.37 -6.26 23.64
N MET A 460 5.38 -5.77 22.88
CA MET A 460 5.96 -6.49 21.74
C MET A 460 7.48 -6.24 21.69
N ASP A 461 8.23 -7.23 21.23
CA ASP A 461 9.66 -7.11 20.97
C ASP A 461 9.87 -6.49 19.59
N ILE A 462 10.27 -5.22 19.57
CA ILE A 462 10.48 -4.43 18.36
C ILE A 462 11.92 -4.62 17.88
N LYS A 463 12.06 -5.10 16.63
CA LYS A 463 13.34 -5.25 15.94
C LYS A 463 13.88 -3.91 15.47
N HIS A 464 13.03 -3.13 14.79
CA HIS A 464 13.36 -1.79 14.32
C HIS A 464 12.09 -1.02 13.91
N TYR A 465 12.24 0.29 13.77
CA TYR A 465 11.27 1.19 13.15
C TYR A 465 11.71 1.53 11.73
N GLU A 466 10.76 1.73 10.83
CA GLU A 466 10.96 2.15 9.45
C GLU A 466 10.37 3.56 9.27
N LEU A 467 11.22 4.56 9.07
CA LEU A 467 10.81 5.95 8.87
C LEU A 467 10.88 6.32 7.39
N TYR A 468 9.77 6.79 6.86
CA TYR A 468 9.59 7.26 5.49
C TYR A 468 9.65 8.77 5.46
N PHE A 469 10.38 9.33 4.51
CA PHE A 469 10.63 10.74 4.34
C PHE A 469 9.99 11.25 3.05
N ASN A 470 9.10 12.24 3.15
CA ASN A 470 8.29 12.75 2.06
C ASN A 470 7.59 11.60 1.28
N ASP A 471 7.65 11.65 -0.06
CA ASP A 471 7.10 10.61 -0.93
C ASP A 471 8.08 9.44 -1.20
N GLN A 472 9.21 9.39 -0.48
CA GLN A 472 10.14 8.26 -0.60
C GLN A 472 9.49 6.98 -0.06
N VAL A 473 9.67 5.90 -0.82
CA VAL A 473 9.05 4.59 -0.52
C VAL A 473 10.00 3.63 0.19
N ASN A 474 11.31 3.92 0.14
CA ASN A 474 12.31 3.15 0.89
C ASN A 474 12.55 3.80 2.25
N PRO A 475 12.17 3.14 3.35
CA PRO A 475 12.37 3.70 4.68
C PRO A 475 13.83 3.63 5.10
N LYS A 476 14.23 4.53 6.01
CA LYS A 476 15.40 4.31 6.83
C LYS A 476 14.99 3.58 8.10
N THR A 477 15.85 2.68 8.58
CA THR A 477 15.59 1.87 9.78
C THR A 477 16.26 2.46 11.02
N PHE A 478 15.57 2.41 12.17
CA PHE A 478 16.02 2.91 13.45
C PHE A 478 15.65 1.95 14.58
N VAL A 479 16.48 1.84 15.59
CA VAL A 479 16.20 1.04 16.80
C VAL A 479 15.40 1.88 17.81
N ASN A 480 15.74 3.17 17.92
CA ASN A 480 15.06 4.10 18.80
C ASN A 480 13.74 4.57 18.18
N ASN A 481 12.80 4.95 19.03
CA ASN A 481 11.53 5.56 18.63
C ASN A 481 11.64 7.08 18.40
N TYR A 482 12.83 7.55 18.08
CA TYR A 482 13.11 8.94 17.71
C TYR A 482 14.37 9.02 16.85
N VAL A 483 14.48 10.11 16.08
CA VAL A 483 15.64 10.41 15.24
C VAL A 483 15.80 11.91 15.02
N LEU A 484 17.04 12.39 15.00
CA LEU A 484 17.38 13.69 14.43
C LEU A 484 17.65 13.52 12.94
N TRP A 485 16.83 14.18 12.09
CA TRP A 485 16.94 14.10 10.63
C TRP A 485 17.65 15.34 10.09
N PRO A 486 18.90 15.23 9.61
CA PRO A 486 19.71 16.35 9.15
C PRO A 486 19.62 16.59 7.64
N GLY A 487 20.24 17.69 7.19
CA GLY A 487 20.48 17.98 5.78
C GLY A 487 19.26 18.53 5.04
N LEU A 488 18.34 19.12 5.76
CA LEU A 488 17.15 19.76 5.23
C LEU A 488 17.43 21.18 4.74
N ARG A 489 16.48 21.78 4.00
CA ARG A 489 16.57 23.17 3.58
C ARG A 489 15.85 24.06 4.57
N PRO A 490 16.40 25.25 4.89
CA PRO A 490 15.74 26.22 5.76
C PRO A 490 14.34 26.60 5.26
N GLY A 491 13.40 26.75 6.19
CA GLY A 491 12.06 27.21 5.92
C GLY A 491 11.23 26.31 5.00
N SER A 492 11.58 25.03 4.88
CA SER A 492 10.92 24.09 3.97
C SER A 492 10.07 23.06 4.73
N GLU A 493 8.93 22.68 4.15
CA GLU A 493 8.01 21.69 4.71
C GLU A 493 8.47 20.28 4.37
N TYR A 494 8.35 19.38 5.35
CA TYR A 494 8.70 17.97 5.24
C TYR A 494 7.67 17.08 5.90
N ALA A 495 7.40 15.93 5.28
CA ALA A 495 6.45 14.94 5.73
C ALA A 495 7.15 13.64 6.09
N TYR A 496 6.70 13.00 7.17
CA TYR A 496 7.23 11.73 7.66
C TYR A 496 6.10 10.76 7.93
N ARG A 497 6.39 9.46 7.79
CA ARG A 497 5.52 8.35 8.22
C ARG A 497 6.38 7.28 8.86
N VAL A 498 5.83 6.51 9.79
CA VAL A 498 6.57 5.46 10.48
C VAL A 498 5.80 4.15 10.51
N ALA A 499 6.53 3.05 10.42
CA ALA A 499 6.05 1.71 10.71
C ALA A 499 7.05 1.03 11.65
N TYR A 500 6.69 -0.09 12.26
CA TYR A 500 7.59 -0.92 13.05
C TYR A 500 7.59 -2.37 12.59
N VAL A 501 8.71 -3.04 12.83
CA VAL A 501 8.90 -4.46 12.56
C VAL A 501 9.27 -5.16 13.86
N THR A 502 8.58 -6.25 14.20
CA THR A 502 8.83 -7.06 15.39
C THR A 502 9.94 -8.07 15.16
N GLU A 503 10.51 -8.65 16.22
CA GLU A 503 11.54 -9.68 16.12
C GLU A 503 11.06 -10.95 15.37
N ASP A 504 9.77 -11.25 15.39
CA ASP A 504 9.17 -12.34 14.62
C ASP A 504 8.88 -11.98 13.14
N GLY A 505 9.33 -10.81 12.68
CA GLY A 505 9.27 -10.35 11.30
C GLY A 505 7.94 -9.73 10.86
N ARG A 506 6.94 -9.58 11.77
CA ARG A 506 5.69 -8.87 11.45
C ARG A 506 5.93 -7.37 11.35
N ARG A 507 5.20 -6.72 10.45
CA ARG A 507 5.26 -5.29 10.23
C ARG A 507 3.91 -4.65 10.56
N SER A 508 3.94 -3.42 11.09
CA SER A 508 2.73 -2.64 11.31
C SER A 508 2.21 -1.97 10.04
N LYS A 509 0.97 -1.49 10.10
CA LYS A 509 0.50 -0.47 9.16
C LYS A 509 1.40 0.78 9.28
N ILE A 510 1.54 1.52 8.18
CA ILE A 510 2.27 2.80 8.17
C ILE A 510 1.38 3.86 8.84
N SER A 511 1.97 4.75 9.63
CA SER A 511 1.26 5.86 10.28
C SER A 511 0.68 6.86 9.28
N SER A 512 -0.21 7.71 9.74
CA SER A 512 -0.54 8.97 9.06
C SER A 512 0.71 9.85 8.92
N PHE A 513 0.65 10.84 8.05
CA PHE A 513 1.73 11.81 7.89
C PHE A 513 1.85 12.71 9.13
N GLY A 514 3.08 12.80 9.68
CA GLY A 514 3.50 13.92 10.50
C GLY A 514 4.18 14.96 9.60
N VAL A 515 3.74 16.20 9.65
CA VAL A 515 4.23 17.26 8.76
C VAL A 515 4.65 18.46 9.59
N ASN A 516 5.82 19.01 9.29
CA ASN A 516 6.25 20.29 9.86
C ASN A 516 7.27 20.96 8.94
N LYS A 517 7.61 22.22 9.25
CA LYS A 517 8.54 23.06 8.51
C LYS A 517 9.81 23.28 9.34
N THR A 518 10.99 23.18 8.72
CA THR A 518 12.26 23.63 9.35
C THR A 518 12.21 25.11 9.67
N TRP A 519 12.96 25.54 10.66
CA TRP A 519 13.15 26.95 10.91
C TRP A 519 13.75 27.66 9.67
N GLY A 520 13.42 28.93 9.49
CA GLY A 520 13.98 29.79 8.47
C GLY A 520 15.46 30.09 8.72
N ARG A 521 16.05 30.87 7.84
CA ARG A 521 17.44 31.32 8.00
C ARG A 521 17.54 32.38 9.09
N ASP A 522 18.65 32.36 9.79
CA ASP A 522 19.12 33.48 10.61
C ASP A 522 19.86 34.47 9.72
N TYR A 523 19.16 35.52 9.27
CA TYR A 523 19.74 36.55 8.39
C TYR A 523 20.43 37.67 9.17
N ASN A 524 20.06 37.89 10.46
CA ASN A 524 20.67 38.90 11.31
C ASN A 524 21.94 38.38 12.01
N GLY A 525 22.17 37.05 12.00
CA GLY A 525 23.38 36.39 12.50
C GLY A 525 23.49 36.35 14.02
N ASP A 526 22.39 36.44 14.76
CA ASP A 526 22.37 36.46 16.23
C ASP A 526 22.28 35.08 16.90
N GLY A 527 22.14 34.02 16.12
CA GLY A 527 22.06 32.63 16.58
C GLY A 527 20.64 32.11 16.77
N LEU A 528 19.63 32.88 16.42
CA LEU A 528 18.21 32.48 16.43
C LEU A 528 17.63 32.58 14.99
N PRO A 529 16.79 31.63 14.57
CA PRO A 529 16.13 31.73 13.26
C PRO A 529 15.17 32.94 13.21
N ASP A 530 15.21 33.71 12.13
CA ASP A 530 14.37 34.90 11.95
C ASP A 530 12.87 34.62 12.07
N ASP A 531 12.40 33.44 11.62
CA ASP A 531 10.99 33.07 11.70
C ASP A 531 10.58 32.63 13.12
N TRP A 532 11.52 32.15 13.94
CA TRP A 532 11.30 31.97 15.36
C TRP A 532 11.16 33.33 16.08
N GLN A 533 12.09 34.26 15.83
CA GLN A 533 12.01 35.61 16.40
C GLN A 533 10.74 36.34 15.94
N ASN A 534 10.38 36.22 14.66
CA ASN A 534 9.15 36.78 14.13
C ASN A 534 7.89 36.23 14.79
N ARG A 535 7.91 34.96 15.14
CA ARG A 535 6.79 34.28 15.81
C ARG A 535 6.51 34.85 17.19
N TYR A 536 7.55 35.15 17.96
CA TYR A 536 7.44 35.60 19.35
C TYR A 536 7.54 37.11 19.54
N PHE A 537 8.36 37.78 18.75
CA PHE A 537 8.62 39.21 18.88
C PHE A 537 7.97 40.06 17.76
N GLY A 538 7.26 39.43 16.84
CA GLY A 538 6.57 40.10 15.72
C GLY A 538 7.48 40.39 14.55
N ASN A 539 6.92 40.97 13.47
CA ASN A 539 7.55 41.10 12.16
C ASN A 539 8.50 42.30 11.99
N GLN A 540 8.75 43.08 13.06
CA GLN A 540 9.69 44.19 13.01
C GLN A 540 11.03 43.76 13.62
N VAL A 541 12.05 43.60 12.79
CA VAL A 541 13.40 43.14 13.19
C VAL A 541 14.00 44.02 14.29
N SER A 542 13.66 45.33 14.34
CA SER A 542 14.12 46.23 15.41
C SER A 542 13.58 45.90 16.79
N ASN A 543 12.58 45.05 16.89
CA ASN A 543 11.94 44.63 18.14
C ASN A 543 12.39 43.24 18.58
N TRP A 544 13.21 42.58 17.77
CA TRP A 544 13.68 41.23 18.11
C TRP A 544 14.72 41.29 19.21
N SER A 545 14.48 40.52 20.22
CA SER A 545 15.40 40.33 21.35
C SER A 545 16.50 39.37 20.94
N GLY A 546 17.73 39.64 21.33
CA GLY A 546 18.90 38.85 20.95
C GLY A 546 18.98 37.50 21.70
N ALA A 547 19.81 36.60 21.20
CA ALA A 547 19.93 35.24 21.70
C ALA A 547 20.34 35.17 23.20
N LEU A 548 21.13 36.13 23.68
CA LEU A 548 21.61 36.16 25.06
C LEU A 548 20.72 36.97 26.01
N GLU A 549 19.67 37.58 25.51
CA GLU A 549 18.70 38.33 26.31
C GLU A 549 17.69 37.36 26.95
N ASP A 550 17.19 37.75 28.10
CA ASP A 550 16.10 37.14 28.85
C ASP A 550 14.90 38.08 28.67
N SER A 551 13.99 37.69 27.77
CA SER A 551 12.95 38.64 27.29
C SER A 551 11.79 38.79 28.24
N ASP A 552 11.45 37.77 29.00
CA ASP A 552 10.33 37.73 29.95
C ASP A 552 10.77 37.78 31.42
N GLY A 553 12.08 37.64 31.67
CA GLY A 553 12.69 37.80 33.01
C GLY A 553 12.58 36.56 33.89
N ASP A 554 12.38 35.37 33.30
CA ASP A 554 12.26 34.10 34.02
C ASP A 554 13.61 33.47 34.38
N GLY A 555 14.72 33.98 33.83
CA GLY A 555 16.10 33.53 34.07
C GLY A 555 16.65 32.65 32.97
N ALA A 556 15.90 32.29 31.95
CA ALA A 556 16.35 31.66 30.72
C ALA A 556 16.63 32.71 29.63
N THR A 557 17.67 32.53 28.84
CA THR A 557 17.90 33.39 27.67
C THR A 557 17.09 32.87 26.48
N ASN A 558 16.79 33.73 25.51
CA ASN A 558 16.06 33.35 24.30
C ASN A 558 16.69 32.14 23.58
N GLN A 559 18.03 32.02 23.59
CA GLN A 559 18.72 30.86 23.03
C GLN A 559 18.44 29.58 23.84
N GLN A 560 18.34 29.69 25.16
CA GLN A 560 18.02 28.55 26.02
C GLN A 560 16.57 28.12 25.82
N GLU A 561 15.68 29.08 25.65
CA GLU A 561 14.27 28.83 25.37
C GLU A 561 14.05 28.24 23.97
N PHE A 562 14.73 28.77 22.96
CA PHE A 562 14.75 28.15 21.64
C PHE A 562 15.18 26.67 21.70
N ALA A 563 16.24 26.40 22.45
CA ALA A 563 16.73 25.03 22.64
C ALA A 563 15.76 24.16 23.48
N ALA A 564 15.11 24.74 24.48
CA ALA A 564 14.12 24.06 25.32
C ALA A 564 12.77 23.88 24.58
N GLY A 565 12.44 24.78 23.66
CA GLY A 565 11.15 24.84 22.98
C GLY A 565 10.08 25.53 23.84
N THR A 566 10.49 26.42 24.75
CA THR A 566 9.62 27.27 25.57
C THR A 566 9.33 28.59 24.89
N ASP A 567 8.38 29.36 25.40
CA ASP A 567 7.93 30.64 24.88
C ASP A 567 8.72 31.79 25.55
N PRO A 568 9.59 32.52 24.81
CA PRO A 568 10.44 33.58 25.37
C PRO A 568 9.66 34.85 25.77
N SER A 569 8.38 34.82 25.68
CA SER A 569 7.49 35.92 26.11
C SER A 569 6.58 35.55 27.27
N ASP A 570 6.66 34.30 27.78
CA ASP A 570 5.84 33.79 28.89
C ASP A 570 6.72 33.31 30.05
N PRO A 571 6.91 34.10 31.10
CA PRO A 571 7.77 33.75 32.24
C PRO A 571 7.32 32.52 33.03
N GLU A 572 6.14 31.98 32.74
CA GLU A 572 5.64 30.73 33.34
C GLU A 572 5.98 29.48 32.48
N ASP A 573 6.38 29.64 31.20
CA ASP A 573 6.73 28.54 30.28
C ASP A 573 8.22 28.18 30.38
N LEU A 574 8.74 28.00 31.57
CA LEU A 574 10.13 27.63 31.85
C LEU A 574 10.25 26.11 32.01
N LEU A 575 11.30 25.49 31.45
CA LEU A 575 11.58 24.06 31.66
C LEU A 575 12.02 23.80 33.12
N ILE A 576 11.11 23.39 33.94
CA ILE A 576 11.30 23.17 35.39
C ILE A 576 11.25 21.68 35.69
N LEU A 577 12.19 21.21 36.55
CA LEU A 577 12.17 19.86 37.11
C LEU A 577 11.67 19.93 38.54
N ASP A 578 10.48 19.37 38.78
CA ASP A 578 9.87 19.28 40.11
C ASP A 578 10.04 17.88 40.70
N LEU A 579 10.33 17.85 42.03
CA LEU A 579 10.43 16.63 42.80
C LEU A 579 9.25 16.56 43.77
N SER A 580 8.41 15.54 43.64
CA SER A 580 7.31 15.24 44.55
C SER A 580 7.53 13.92 45.27
N LYS A 581 7.12 13.86 46.55
CA LYS A 581 7.16 12.63 47.34
C LYS A 581 5.90 11.82 47.11
N MET A 582 6.03 10.52 46.89
CA MET A 582 4.94 9.56 46.78
C MET A 582 4.90 8.65 48.01
N GLU A 583 3.84 7.82 48.17
CA GLU A 583 3.73 6.81 49.20
C GLU A 583 4.88 5.79 49.13
N GLU A 584 5.29 5.42 47.91
CA GLU A 584 6.48 4.59 47.64
C GLU A 584 7.39 5.30 46.63
N GLY A 585 8.47 5.94 47.14
CA GLY A 585 9.49 6.58 46.30
C GLY A 585 9.23 8.08 46.05
N GLN A 586 9.79 8.57 44.98
CA GLN A 586 9.68 9.98 44.54
C GLN A 586 9.32 10.04 43.07
N ARG A 587 8.64 11.12 42.66
CA ARG A 587 8.34 11.42 41.29
C ARG A 587 9.01 12.71 40.88
N LEU A 588 9.77 12.62 39.77
CA LEU A 588 10.32 13.77 39.07
C LEU A 588 9.38 14.11 37.90
N GLN A 589 8.94 15.36 37.82
CA GLN A 589 8.08 15.87 36.74
C GLN A 589 8.69 17.12 36.15
N TRP A 590 8.45 17.37 34.88
CA TRP A 590 8.90 18.57 34.19
C TRP A 590 7.92 19.00 33.11
N ASN A 591 7.93 20.29 32.78
CA ASN A 591 7.25 20.82 31.61
C ASN A 591 7.94 20.26 30.38
N ALA A 592 7.19 19.84 29.41
CA ALA A 592 7.71 19.15 28.26
C ALA A 592 7.09 19.63 26.95
N GLN A 593 7.90 19.68 25.91
CA GLN A 593 7.40 19.87 24.56
C GLN A 593 6.89 18.52 24.01
N PRO A 594 5.63 18.41 23.58
CA PRO A 594 5.13 17.18 22.95
C PRO A 594 6.02 16.75 21.79
N GLY A 595 6.40 15.48 21.77
CA GLY A 595 7.31 14.92 20.78
C GLY A 595 8.79 15.08 21.09
N ALA A 596 9.18 15.81 22.11
CA ALA A 596 10.58 15.87 22.58
C ALA A 596 10.92 14.67 23.46
N VAL A 597 12.18 14.28 23.42
CA VAL A 597 12.72 13.18 24.24
C VAL A 597 13.67 13.75 25.27
N TYR A 598 13.50 13.33 26.49
CA TYR A 598 14.26 13.83 27.64
C TYR A 598 15.03 12.68 28.32
N GLN A 599 16.25 12.97 28.76
CA GLN A 599 17.07 12.07 29.55
C GLN A 599 17.24 12.64 30.96
N LEU A 600 16.80 11.90 31.96
CA LEU A 600 17.11 12.22 33.35
C LEU A 600 18.56 11.86 33.66
N GLN A 601 19.26 12.74 34.36
CA GLN A 601 20.63 12.54 34.80
C GLN A 601 20.77 12.83 36.30
N GLN A 602 21.68 12.12 36.95
CA GLN A 602 22.01 12.26 38.38
C GLN A 602 23.49 12.51 38.55
N SER A 603 23.84 13.27 39.57
CA SER A 603 25.22 13.43 40.08
C SER A 603 25.23 13.55 41.61
N SER A 604 26.29 13.09 42.26
CA SER A 604 26.52 13.34 43.67
C SER A 604 27.05 14.75 43.97
N GLU A 605 27.59 15.43 42.94
CA GLU A 605 28.12 16.78 43.02
C GLU A 605 27.67 17.63 41.85
N ILE A 606 27.36 18.92 42.07
CA ILE A 606 26.88 19.83 41.01
C ILE A 606 27.90 19.98 39.88
N SER A 607 29.21 20.01 40.22
CA SER A 607 30.31 20.08 39.26
C SER A 607 30.85 18.72 38.83
N GLY A 608 30.23 17.63 39.28
CA GLY A 608 30.64 16.25 39.01
C GLY A 608 30.19 15.69 37.67
N GLU A 609 30.47 14.41 37.48
CA GLU A 609 30.02 13.67 36.34
C GLU A 609 28.49 13.38 36.45
N TRP A 610 27.77 13.58 35.36
CA TRP A 610 26.33 13.33 35.28
C TRP A 610 26.04 12.01 34.59
N LEU A 611 25.44 11.08 35.32
CA LEU A 611 25.08 9.76 34.83
C LEU A 611 23.62 9.71 34.40
N ASN A 612 23.35 9.05 33.29
CA ASN A 612 21.98 8.82 32.82
C ASN A 612 21.22 7.86 33.76
N ILE A 613 19.99 8.21 34.11
CA ILE A 613 19.10 7.35 34.90
C ILE A 613 17.92 6.94 34.01
N GLY A 614 17.67 5.63 33.98
CA GLY A 614 16.56 5.08 33.22
C GLY A 614 16.66 5.29 31.71
N GLU A 615 15.61 4.87 31.01
CA GLU A 615 15.47 5.09 29.57
C GLU A 615 15.06 6.53 29.27
N PRO A 616 15.40 7.07 28.10
CA PRO A 616 14.89 8.35 27.65
C PRO A 616 13.36 8.37 27.62
N VAL A 617 12.77 9.47 28.05
CA VAL A 617 11.32 9.68 28.14
C VAL A 617 10.83 10.53 26.97
N LEU A 618 9.97 9.99 26.13
CA LEU A 618 9.23 10.76 25.15
C LEU A 618 8.05 11.47 25.84
N ALA A 619 7.98 12.78 25.71
CA ALA A 619 6.84 13.55 26.14
C ALA A 619 5.71 13.46 25.07
N SER A 620 4.57 12.90 25.43
CA SER A 620 3.34 12.91 24.61
C SER A 620 2.46 14.14 24.88
N GLU A 621 2.68 14.80 26.00
CA GLU A 621 1.92 15.96 26.49
C GLU A 621 2.88 17.07 26.94
N ARG A 622 2.31 18.21 27.38
CA ARG A 622 3.10 19.34 27.90
C ARG A 622 3.70 19.09 29.30
N GLU A 623 3.54 17.91 29.83
CA GLU A 623 4.12 17.46 31.09
C GLU A 623 4.67 16.04 30.93
N ALA A 624 5.85 15.79 31.46
CA ALA A 624 6.45 14.45 31.48
C ALA A 624 7.04 14.17 32.86
N GLY A 625 7.24 12.89 33.20
CA GLY A 625 7.80 12.54 34.49
C GLY A 625 8.24 11.09 34.60
N ILE A 626 9.02 10.80 35.64
CA ILE A 626 9.51 9.46 35.96
C ILE A 626 9.40 9.20 37.48
N SER A 627 9.03 7.99 37.85
CA SER A 627 9.00 7.55 39.25
C SER A 627 10.31 6.86 39.61
N LEU A 628 10.93 7.28 40.72
CA LEU A 628 12.12 6.70 41.29
C LEU A 628 11.75 5.87 42.53
N LYS A 629 12.14 4.60 42.56
CA LYS A 629 11.82 3.68 43.68
C LYS A 629 12.64 3.96 44.96
N SER A 630 13.85 4.50 44.83
CA SER A 630 14.68 4.94 45.93
C SER A 630 15.55 6.11 45.48
N VAL A 631 15.76 7.07 46.34
CA VAL A 631 16.71 8.17 46.14
C VAL A 631 17.81 8.01 47.13
N GLU A 632 19.07 7.98 46.68
CA GLU A 632 20.23 8.03 47.54
C GLU A 632 20.31 9.40 48.22
N ASP A 633 20.67 9.44 49.50
CA ASP A 633 20.82 10.69 50.25
C ASP A 633 21.84 11.60 49.55
N MET A 634 21.45 12.86 49.29
CA MET A 634 22.24 13.89 48.61
C MET A 634 22.61 13.63 47.16
N SER A 635 21.60 13.55 46.27
CA SER A 635 21.80 13.53 44.83
C SER A 635 21.24 14.77 44.15
N PHE A 636 21.94 15.24 43.13
CA PHE A 636 21.45 16.30 42.23
C PHE A 636 20.86 15.66 40.99
N TYR A 637 19.76 16.22 40.50
CA TYR A 637 19.07 15.77 39.31
C TYR A 637 18.98 16.87 38.27
N ARG A 638 19.13 16.51 37.01
CA ARG A 638 18.84 17.39 35.88
C ARG A 638 18.11 16.64 34.77
N ILE A 639 17.36 17.38 34.00
CA ILE A 639 16.73 16.88 32.78
C ILE A 639 17.47 17.44 31.56
N LYS A 640 17.75 16.58 30.60
CA LYS A 640 18.41 16.96 29.36
C LYS A 640 17.49 16.59 28.20
N LYS A 641 17.09 17.58 27.41
CA LYS A 641 16.40 17.34 26.14
C LYS A 641 17.39 16.71 25.16
N ILE A 642 17.02 15.59 24.55
CA ILE A 642 17.78 14.93 23.50
C ILE A 642 17.43 15.64 22.19
N ARG A 643 18.44 16.05 21.47
CA ARG A 643 18.22 16.74 20.18
C ARG A 643 17.69 15.78 19.14
#